data_6cc03b4d417c97d799be08fa121ae1f9
#
_entry.id   6cc03b4d417c97d799be08fa121ae1f9
#
_cell.length_a   1.000
_cell.length_b   1.000
_cell.length_c   1.000
_cell.angle_alpha   90.00
_cell.angle_beta   90.00
_cell.angle_gamma   90.00
#
_symmetry.space_group_name_H-M   'P 1'
#
loop_
_entity.id
_entity.type
_entity.pdbx_description
1 polymer ?
#
loop_
_entity_poly.entity_id
_entity_poly.type
_entity_poly.pdbx_seq_one_letter_code
_entity_poly.pdbx_strand_id
1 'polypeptide(L)'
;MFALLLGAAAIYLVLGDLTEAIVLAIFASTSVLIAVVQEARTERVLESLRDLTSPRALVIRDGAERRIAGAEVVRGDLVILAEGDRVPADGFVLSAHDLHCDESLLTGEAVPVRKIAIRSASPPGRPGGDDLPFVYSGSLVVRGHGRAEITATGARSEIGKIGLAITGIESEPPRLRIQTRRLVRNFAIVSLSLSALAFLLYGLWRGSWLEASLSGIALGMSMLPEEFPLVLTVFMVMGAWRISRARVLTRRVAAIETLGAATVLCTDKTGTLTQNRMTIVALRAGSNLWRPDETSQLQGRLATLIEHGILASAREPFDPMERAFLAFGEARLPERQPYAGRTLKWEYGLRPDLLAVTNVWEEAGRQELVAAAKGAPEAIAELCRLPEADRARVQNAIDEMAQEGMRVLGVAGASVPPDIAQPKTPCSFSFEFLGLVGIADPLRPTVPEAVQECRTAGVRVVMITGDYPQTARAIAARANLETADVVTGADLEQMSEADLARRVRSATIFARTMPEQKLRIVNALKANGEVVAMTGDGVNDAPALKAAHIGIAMGGRGTDVAREAASLVLLDDDFTSIVTAIRLGRRIYDNLRKAMAYILAVHVPIAGLALIPLLFGLPLVFWPLHIAFLEMVIDPVCSIVFEAEGEEGDTMRRPPRDPAVPLLAAGFAVWSLLQGALVLGLVAGLFVMALRQELPEPDARALAFAALVAANLGLVLVNRTHGASVLAAFGRSNPALWAVVVTTAAILAVIVAWPPARGLFHFGPLHGNDLAVALGSGIAVLLLLELAKKLLHPARRVPFDT
;
A
#
# COMPACT_ATOMS: atom_id res chain seq x y z
N MET A 1 14.73 -15.69 -26.21
CA MET A 1 14.04 -16.84 -26.86
C MET A 1 13.57 -16.55 -28.28
N PHE A 2 12.79 -15.51 -28.55
CA PHE A 2 12.23 -15.20 -29.89
C PHE A 2 13.26 -15.18 -31.03
N ALA A 3 14.40 -14.49 -30.84
CA ALA A 3 15.48 -14.47 -31.84
C ALA A 3 16.09 -15.86 -32.11
N LEU A 4 16.21 -16.71 -31.10
CA LEU A 4 16.69 -18.08 -31.22
C LEU A 4 15.67 -18.98 -31.95
N LEU A 5 14.36 -18.84 -31.67
CA LEU A 5 13.31 -19.53 -32.40
C LEU A 5 13.29 -19.15 -33.88
N LEU A 6 13.40 -17.86 -34.20
CA LEU A 6 13.50 -17.40 -35.58
C LEU A 6 14.79 -17.89 -36.24
N GLY A 7 15.89 -17.93 -35.51
CA GLY A 7 17.15 -18.52 -35.98
C GLY A 7 17.00 -20.00 -36.31
N ALA A 8 16.35 -20.78 -35.44
CA ALA A 8 16.06 -22.19 -35.71
C ALA A 8 15.12 -22.36 -36.91
N ALA A 9 14.05 -21.54 -37.00
CA ALA A 9 13.14 -21.56 -38.15
C ALA A 9 13.88 -21.25 -39.47
N ALA A 10 14.78 -20.28 -39.46
CA ALA A 10 15.61 -19.96 -40.62
C ALA A 10 16.53 -21.12 -41.05
N ILE A 11 17.13 -21.83 -40.08
CA ILE A 11 17.94 -23.01 -40.33
C ILE A 11 17.11 -24.11 -41.01
N TYR A 12 15.90 -24.41 -40.45
CA TYR A 12 15.02 -25.41 -41.05
C TYR A 12 14.54 -25.03 -42.46
N LEU A 13 14.31 -23.72 -42.70
CA LEU A 13 13.96 -23.22 -44.01
C LEU A 13 15.12 -23.46 -45.01
N VAL A 14 16.37 -23.27 -44.62
CA VAL A 14 17.57 -23.53 -45.44
C VAL A 14 17.72 -25.01 -45.67
N LEU A 15 17.34 -25.89 -44.77
CA LEU A 15 17.30 -27.33 -44.85
C LEU A 15 16.23 -27.86 -45.82
N GLY A 16 15.26 -27.03 -46.18
CA GLY A 16 14.10 -27.44 -46.97
C GLY A 16 12.99 -28.05 -46.14
N ASP A 17 13.08 -28.07 -44.81
CA ASP A 17 12.00 -28.53 -43.95
C ASP A 17 11.04 -27.35 -43.63
N LEU A 18 10.16 -27.11 -44.60
CA LEU A 18 9.16 -26.04 -44.50
C LEU A 18 8.20 -26.26 -43.32
N THR A 19 7.90 -27.50 -42.96
CA THR A 19 6.94 -27.82 -41.92
C THR A 19 7.45 -27.40 -40.56
N GLU A 20 8.67 -27.79 -40.20
CA GLU A 20 9.28 -27.35 -38.93
C GLU A 20 9.53 -25.86 -38.85
N ALA A 21 9.98 -25.25 -39.95
CA ALA A 21 10.18 -23.81 -40.04
C ALA A 21 8.87 -23.05 -39.75
N ILE A 22 7.74 -23.45 -40.38
CA ILE A 22 6.43 -22.83 -40.15
C ILE A 22 5.98 -23.01 -38.71
N VAL A 23 6.13 -24.22 -38.15
CA VAL A 23 5.70 -24.50 -36.78
C VAL A 23 6.48 -23.67 -35.77
N LEU A 24 7.80 -23.60 -35.91
CA LEU A 24 8.61 -22.72 -35.04
C LEU A 24 8.23 -21.25 -35.19
N ALA A 25 7.92 -20.79 -36.41
CA ALA A 25 7.43 -19.42 -36.62
C ALA A 25 6.06 -19.18 -35.94
N ILE A 26 5.16 -20.19 -35.95
CA ILE A 26 3.87 -20.14 -35.23
C ILE A 26 4.10 -20.08 -33.72
N PHE A 27 4.99 -20.92 -33.18
CA PHE A 27 5.33 -20.88 -31.75
C PHE A 27 5.94 -19.53 -31.35
N ALA A 28 6.87 -19.02 -32.16
CA ALA A 28 7.46 -17.71 -31.94
C ALA A 28 6.39 -16.60 -31.92
N SER A 29 5.49 -16.63 -32.91
CA SER A 29 4.37 -15.67 -33.01
C SER A 29 3.40 -15.79 -31.83
N THR A 30 3.10 -17.02 -31.39
CA THR A 30 2.25 -17.30 -30.25
C THR A 30 2.88 -16.79 -28.94
N SER A 31 4.18 -17.03 -28.76
CA SER A 31 4.91 -16.51 -27.58
C SER A 31 4.90 -14.98 -27.55
N VAL A 32 5.11 -14.31 -28.70
CA VAL A 32 5.02 -12.84 -28.79
C VAL A 32 3.59 -12.37 -28.50
N LEU A 33 2.57 -13.05 -29.01
CA LEU A 33 1.18 -12.70 -28.76
C LEU A 33 0.84 -12.84 -27.28
N ILE A 34 1.27 -13.90 -26.62
CA ILE A 34 1.09 -14.08 -25.17
C ILE A 34 1.76 -12.93 -24.41
N ALA A 35 3.03 -12.63 -24.73
CA ALA A 35 3.76 -11.52 -24.10
C ALA A 35 3.06 -10.17 -24.28
N VAL A 36 2.62 -9.85 -25.50
CA VAL A 36 1.90 -8.60 -25.82
C VAL A 36 0.55 -8.53 -25.07
N VAL A 37 -0.21 -9.62 -25.01
CA VAL A 37 -1.48 -9.68 -24.26
C VAL A 37 -1.25 -9.49 -22.77
N GLN A 38 -0.21 -10.12 -22.21
CA GLN A 38 0.17 -9.95 -20.79
C GLN A 38 0.61 -8.52 -20.50
N GLU A 39 1.44 -7.92 -21.36
CA GLU A 39 1.90 -6.54 -21.23
C GLU A 39 0.74 -5.55 -21.33
N ALA A 40 -0.13 -5.69 -22.31
CA ALA A 40 -1.32 -4.86 -22.46
C ALA A 40 -2.29 -5.00 -21.27
N ARG A 41 -2.42 -6.19 -20.69
CA ARG A 41 -3.21 -6.38 -19.46
C ARG A 41 -2.56 -5.67 -18.26
N THR A 42 -1.26 -5.76 -18.15
CA THR A 42 -0.46 -5.12 -17.10
C THR A 42 -0.55 -3.59 -17.21
N GLU A 43 -0.41 -3.03 -18.41
CA GLU A 43 -0.54 -1.59 -18.66
C GLU A 43 -1.93 -1.06 -18.30
N ARG A 44 -3.01 -1.75 -18.70
CA ARG A 44 -4.39 -1.33 -18.37
C ARG A 44 -4.61 -1.29 -16.85
N VAL A 45 -4.05 -2.24 -16.10
CA VAL A 45 -4.13 -2.24 -14.64
C VAL A 45 -3.35 -1.06 -14.06
N LEU A 46 -2.15 -0.77 -14.57
CA LEU A 46 -1.34 0.39 -14.14
C LEU A 46 -2.02 1.72 -14.49
N GLU A 47 -2.65 1.83 -15.65
CA GLU A 47 -3.38 3.01 -16.09
C GLU A 47 -4.58 3.28 -15.18
N SER A 48 -5.41 2.26 -14.89
CA SER A 48 -6.52 2.38 -13.96
C SER A 48 -6.08 2.75 -12.53
N LEU A 49 -4.91 2.30 -12.09
CA LEU A 49 -4.32 2.71 -10.80
C LEU A 49 -3.81 4.16 -10.83
N ARG A 50 -3.28 4.61 -11.96
CA ARG A 50 -2.78 5.98 -12.16
C ARG A 50 -3.93 6.99 -12.13
N ASP A 51 -5.06 6.68 -12.72
CA ASP A 51 -6.26 7.54 -12.69
C ASP A 51 -6.79 7.73 -11.26
N LEU A 52 -6.70 6.70 -10.43
CA LEU A 52 -7.08 6.78 -9.02
C LEU A 52 -6.10 7.63 -8.16
N THR A 53 -4.86 7.84 -8.63
CA THR A 53 -3.83 8.65 -7.92
C THR A 53 -3.80 10.11 -8.33
N SER A 54 -4.57 10.54 -9.32
CA SER A 54 -4.61 11.93 -9.79
C SER A 54 -4.99 12.89 -8.66
N PRO A 55 -4.35 14.06 -8.54
CA PRO A 55 -4.75 15.09 -7.60
C PRO A 55 -6.24 15.40 -7.77
N ARG A 56 -6.95 15.63 -6.66
CA ARG A 56 -8.38 15.93 -6.68
C ARG A 56 -8.61 17.40 -6.42
N ALA A 57 -9.59 17.96 -7.13
CA ALA A 57 -10.06 19.33 -6.95
C ALA A 57 -11.46 19.33 -6.35
N LEU A 58 -11.72 20.26 -5.40
CA LEU A 58 -13.04 20.54 -4.91
C LEU A 58 -13.64 21.67 -5.78
N VAL A 59 -14.66 21.34 -6.57
CA VAL A 59 -15.30 22.29 -7.50
C VAL A 59 -16.75 22.50 -7.15
N ILE A 60 -17.27 23.68 -7.49
CA ILE A 60 -18.71 23.98 -7.41
C ILE A 60 -19.27 23.89 -8.81
N ARG A 61 -20.14 22.90 -9.05
CA ARG A 61 -20.90 22.72 -10.32
C ARG A 61 -22.39 22.58 -9.99
N ASP A 62 -23.23 23.26 -10.72
CA ASP A 62 -24.68 23.27 -10.49
C ASP A 62 -25.08 23.65 -9.05
N GLY A 63 -24.31 24.54 -8.43
CA GLY A 63 -24.52 24.98 -7.03
C GLY A 63 -24.14 23.97 -5.96
N ALA A 64 -23.60 22.78 -6.33
CA ALA A 64 -23.17 21.75 -5.40
C ALA A 64 -21.63 21.58 -5.41
N GLU A 65 -21.05 21.38 -4.23
CA GLU A 65 -19.64 21.03 -4.07
C GLU A 65 -19.41 19.57 -4.48
N ARG A 66 -18.47 19.37 -5.39
CA ARG A 66 -18.09 18.04 -5.89
C ARG A 66 -16.58 17.89 -5.91
N ARG A 67 -16.07 16.76 -5.41
CA ARG A 67 -14.65 16.44 -5.48
C ARG A 67 -14.40 15.60 -6.73
N ILE A 68 -13.70 16.18 -7.70
CA ILE A 68 -13.39 15.58 -9.01
C ILE A 68 -11.89 15.31 -9.14
N ALA A 69 -11.49 14.48 -10.12
CA ALA A 69 -10.08 14.34 -10.48
C ALA A 69 -9.56 15.65 -11.06
N GLY A 70 -8.31 16.03 -10.75
CA GLY A 70 -7.69 17.25 -11.28
C GLY A 70 -7.64 17.28 -12.81
N ALA A 71 -7.58 16.11 -13.47
CA ALA A 71 -7.65 15.98 -14.92
C ALA A 71 -9.04 16.33 -15.52
N GLU A 72 -10.11 16.31 -14.70
CA GLU A 72 -11.48 16.65 -15.10
C GLU A 72 -11.82 18.12 -14.91
N VAL A 73 -10.88 18.90 -14.35
CA VAL A 73 -11.03 20.34 -14.17
C VAL A 73 -10.94 21.02 -15.54
N VAL A 74 -11.95 21.82 -15.84
CA VAL A 74 -12.07 22.55 -17.10
C VAL A 74 -12.07 24.05 -16.89
N ARG A 75 -11.83 24.79 -17.96
CA ARG A 75 -11.92 26.25 -17.94
C ARG A 75 -13.35 26.68 -17.59
N GLY A 76 -13.48 27.63 -16.66
CA GLY A 76 -14.75 28.12 -16.11
C GLY A 76 -15.24 27.39 -14.86
N ASP A 77 -14.55 26.32 -14.42
CA ASP A 77 -14.86 25.71 -13.12
C ASP A 77 -14.56 26.67 -11.97
N LEU A 78 -15.44 26.66 -10.97
CA LEU A 78 -15.23 27.36 -9.70
C LEU A 78 -14.62 26.38 -8.70
N VAL A 79 -13.36 26.60 -8.33
CA VAL A 79 -12.59 25.74 -7.41
C VAL A 79 -12.54 26.36 -6.02
N ILE A 80 -12.73 25.53 -4.99
CA ILE A 80 -12.49 25.88 -3.60
C ILE A 80 -11.06 25.45 -3.25
N LEU A 81 -10.30 26.39 -2.71
CA LEU A 81 -8.92 26.21 -2.29
C LEU A 81 -8.84 26.32 -0.77
N ALA A 82 -8.21 25.32 -0.13
CA ALA A 82 -7.97 25.31 1.31
C ALA A 82 -6.50 24.99 1.60
N GLU A 83 -6.07 25.30 2.81
CA GLU A 83 -4.71 25.02 3.27
C GLU A 83 -4.33 23.55 3.06
N GLY A 84 -3.18 23.31 2.44
CA GLY A 84 -2.68 21.99 2.06
C GLY A 84 -3.15 21.47 0.72
N ASP A 85 -4.05 22.19 0.02
CA ASP A 85 -4.44 21.83 -1.35
C ASP A 85 -3.44 22.34 -2.37
N ARG A 86 -3.27 21.58 -3.46
CA ARG A 86 -2.61 22.10 -4.66
C ARG A 86 -3.63 22.71 -5.59
N VAL A 87 -3.28 23.87 -6.11
CA VAL A 87 -4.07 24.54 -7.14
C VAL A 87 -4.11 23.65 -8.40
N PRO A 88 -5.29 23.19 -8.83
CA PRO A 88 -5.38 22.18 -9.89
C PRO A 88 -5.09 22.74 -11.29
N ALA A 89 -5.34 24.04 -11.50
CA ALA A 89 -5.17 24.72 -12.77
C ALA A 89 -5.03 26.23 -12.55
N ASP A 90 -4.57 26.97 -13.55
CA ASP A 90 -4.42 28.43 -13.43
C ASP A 90 -5.79 29.12 -13.39
N GLY A 91 -5.96 30.08 -12.47
CA GLY A 91 -7.25 30.75 -12.27
C GLY A 91 -7.18 32.13 -11.65
N PHE A 92 -8.32 32.82 -11.68
CA PHE A 92 -8.56 34.08 -10.97
C PHE A 92 -9.16 33.83 -9.60
N VAL A 93 -8.63 34.48 -8.58
CA VAL A 93 -9.18 34.45 -7.23
C VAL A 93 -10.40 35.34 -7.13
N LEU A 94 -11.58 34.77 -6.87
CA LEU A 94 -12.84 35.48 -6.69
C LEU A 94 -13.07 35.90 -5.24
N SER A 95 -12.62 35.04 -4.29
CA SER A 95 -12.64 35.36 -2.86
C SER A 95 -11.41 34.84 -2.17
N ALA A 96 -10.83 35.54 -1.24
CA ALA A 96 -9.67 35.14 -0.47
C ALA A 96 -9.83 35.56 1.00
N HIS A 97 -9.54 34.62 1.90
CA HIS A 97 -9.41 34.81 3.34
C HIS A 97 -8.03 34.37 3.76
N ASP A 98 -7.12 35.33 3.95
CA ASP A 98 -5.73 35.10 4.33
C ASP A 98 -5.02 34.05 3.44
N LEU A 99 -5.37 34.04 2.15
CA LEU A 99 -4.90 33.05 1.19
C LEU A 99 -3.44 33.32 0.80
N HIS A 100 -2.55 32.38 1.12
CA HIS A 100 -1.15 32.42 0.75
C HIS A 100 -0.81 31.15 -0.04
N CYS A 101 -0.11 31.33 -1.16
CA CYS A 101 0.31 30.24 -2.03
C CYS A 101 1.84 30.18 -2.12
N ASP A 102 2.40 28.99 -1.98
CA ASP A 102 3.79 28.70 -2.32
C ASP A 102 3.89 28.44 -3.82
N GLU A 103 4.53 29.34 -4.52
CA GLU A 103 4.76 29.30 -5.97
C GLU A 103 6.20 28.92 -6.33
N SER A 104 6.95 28.34 -5.38
CA SER A 104 8.37 27.96 -5.55
C SER A 104 8.63 27.04 -6.73
N LEU A 105 7.65 26.18 -7.07
CA LEU A 105 7.72 25.32 -8.26
C LEU A 105 7.81 26.10 -9.58
N LEU A 106 7.31 27.34 -9.59
CA LEU A 106 7.26 28.19 -10.79
C LEU A 106 8.31 29.29 -10.76
N THR A 107 8.61 29.81 -9.56
CA THR A 107 9.49 30.97 -9.38
C THR A 107 10.89 30.61 -8.89
N GLY A 108 11.03 29.48 -8.23
CA GLY A 108 12.25 29.10 -7.51
C GLY A 108 12.39 29.78 -6.13
N GLU A 109 11.50 30.69 -5.76
CA GLU A 109 11.51 31.41 -4.49
C GLU A 109 10.62 30.72 -3.46
N ALA A 110 11.15 30.40 -2.29
CA ALA A 110 10.48 29.62 -1.25
C ALA A 110 9.55 30.47 -0.34
N VAL A 111 9.38 31.77 -0.60
CA VAL A 111 8.54 32.64 0.21
C VAL A 111 7.10 32.58 -0.33
N PRO A 112 6.11 32.18 0.50
CA PRO A 112 4.71 32.18 0.09
C PRO A 112 4.20 33.59 -0.21
N VAL A 113 3.44 33.69 -1.30
CA VAL A 113 2.88 34.97 -1.76
C VAL A 113 1.41 35.09 -1.38
N ARG A 114 1.01 36.28 -0.90
CA ARG A 114 -0.37 36.57 -0.56
C ARG A 114 -1.22 36.78 -1.80
N LYS A 115 -2.42 36.19 -1.81
CA LYS A 115 -3.40 36.33 -2.90
C LYS A 115 -4.62 37.12 -2.45
N ILE A 116 -5.14 37.97 -3.34
CA ILE A 116 -6.33 38.78 -3.10
C ILE A 116 -7.40 38.49 -4.13
N ALA A 117 -8.65 38.82 -3.79
CA ALA A 117 -9.74 38.71 -4.74
C ALA A 117 -9.62 39.74 -5.89
N ILE A 118 -9.99 39.31 -7.09
CA ILE A 118 -9.98 40.17 -8.29
C ILE A 118 -10.98 41.33 -8.12
N ARG A 119 -10.50 42.54 -8.39
CA ARG A 119 -11.32 43.76 -8.32
C ARG A 119 -11.64 44.32 -9.70
N SER A 120 -10.86 44.02 -10.70
CA SER A 120 -11.05 44.45 -12.11
C SER A 120 -10.39 43.47 -13.04
N ALA A 121 -10.89 43.38 -14.30
CA ALA A 121 -10.27 42.50 -15.31
C ALA A 121 -8.83 42.96 -15.55
N SER A 122 -7.88 42.14 -15.10
CA SER A 122 -6.45 42.33 -15.32
C SER A 122 -5.92 41.12 -16.13
N PRO A 123 -4.96 41.30 -17.04
CA PRO A 123 -4.30 40.19 -17.71
C PRO A 123 -3.57 39.32 -16.66
N PRO A 124 -3.40 37.99 -16.92
CA PRO A 124 -2.66 37.12 -16.02
C PRO A 124 -1.25 37.67 -15.76
N GLY A 125 -0.92 37.85 -14.48
CA GLY A 125 0.43 38.28 -14.06
C GLY A 125 1.44 37.13 -14.20
N ARG A 126 2.70 37.40 -13.92
CA ARG A 126 3.71 36.32 -13.73
C ARG A 126 3.62 35.74 -12.31
N PRO A 127 3.92 34.44 -12.09
CA PRO A 127 4.02 33.88 -10.75
C PRO A 127 5.03 34.67 -9.87
N GLY A 128 4.81 34.68 -8.54
CA GLY A 128 5.74 35.25 -7.55
C GLY A 128 5.40 36.66 -7.04
N GLY A 129 4.29 37.26 -7.46
CA GLY A 129 3.87 38.58 -6.99
C GLY A 129 2.90 38.54 -5.81
N ASP A 130 3.16 39.35 -4.75
CA ASP A 130 2.21 39.59 -3.66
C ASP A 130 1.00 40.40 -4.14
N ASP A 131 -0.13 40.13 -3.49
CA ASP A 131 -1.40 40.79 -3.75
C ASP A 131 -1.91 40.68 -5.19
N LEU A 132 -1.51 39.63 -5.90
CA LEU A 132 -2.04 39.32 -7.21
C LEU A 132 -3.28 38.43 -7.10
N PRO A 133 -4.32 38.68 -7.97
CA PRO A 133 -5.56 37.91 -7.96
C PRO A 133 -5.47 36.63 -8.81
N PHE A 134 -4.29 36.01 -8.89
CA PHE A 134 -4.05 34.84 -9.72
C PHE A 134 -3.50 33.70 -8.87
N VAL A 135 -3.96 32.47 -9.16
CA VAL A 135 -3.38 31.23 -8.66
C VAL A 135 -2.93 30.38 -9.84
N TYR A 136 -1.85 29.65 -9.65
CA TYR A 136 -1.21 28.89 -10.70
C TYR A 136 -1.21 27.40 -10.38
N SER A 137 -1.42 26.59 -11.41
CA SER A 137 -1.41 25.13 -11.32
C SER A 137 -0.14 24.61 -10.65
N GLY A 138 -0.31 23.66 -9.70
CA GLY A 138 0.81 23.07 -8.96
C GLY A 138 1.27 23.84 -7.73
N SER A 139 0.90 25.12 -7.58
CA SER A 139 1.19 25.91 -6.38
C SER A 139 0.48 25.33 -5.16
N LEU A 140 1.11 25.42 -3.98
CA LEU A 140 0.57 24.91 -2.74
C LEU A 140 -0.11 26.04 -1.95
N VAL A 141 -1.33 25.82 -1.52
CA VAL A 141 -1.98 26.69 -0.53
C VAL A 141 -1.37 26.40 0.84
N VAL A 142 -0.57 27.33 1.36
CA VAL A 142 0.14 27.14 2.64
C VAL A 142 -0.61 27.77 3.81
N ARG A 143 -1.58 28.66 3.53
CA ARG A 143 -2.39 29.30 4.55
C ARG A 143 -3.68 29.85 3.97
N GLY A 144 -4.76 29.82 4.79
CA GLY A 144 -6.04 30.39 4.46
C GLY A 144 -6.86 29.58 3.46
N HIS A 145 -7.89 30.24 2.92
CA HIS A 145 -8.80 29.60 1.96
C HIS A 145 -9.36 30.63 0.97
N GLY A 146 -9.84 30.14 -0.18
CA GLY A 146 -10.43 31.01 -1.19
C GLY A 146 -11.19 30.24 -2.27
N ARG A 147 -11.79 31.02 -3.19
CA ARG A 147 -12.44 30.48 -4.39
C ARG A 147 -11.78 31.08 -5.63
N ALA A 148 -11.53 30.24 -6.62
CA ALA A 148 -10.91 30.67 -7.88
C ALA A 148 -11.70 30.14 -9.08
N GLU A 149 -11.80 30.95 -10.14
CA GLU A 149 -12.33 30.55 -11.44
C GLU A 149 -11.18 30.14 -12.34
N ILE A 150 -11.24 28.94 -12.91
CA ILE A 150 -10.20 28.37 -13.76
C ILE A 150 -10.18 28.99 -15.14
N THR A 151 -9.01 29.44 -15.57
CA THR A 151 -8.78 30.10 -16.87
C THR A 151 -7.94 29.32 -17.85
N ALA A 152 -6.96 28.51 -17.34
CA ALA A 152 -6.09 27.69 -18.18
C ALA A 152 -5.79 26.34 -17.52
N THR A 153 -5.77 25.28 -18.32
CA THR A 153 -5.57 23.89 -17.88
C THR A 153 -4.52 23.17 -18.74
N GLY A 154 -3.92 22.12 -18.20
CA GLY A 154 -2.99 21.22 -18.89
C GLY A 154 -1.79 21.97 -19.50
N ALA A 155 -1.48 21.70 -20.75
CA ALA A 155 -0.35 22.32 -21.48
C ALA A 155 -0.42 23.86 -21.60
N ARG A 156 -1.59 24.45 -21.31
CA ARG A 156 -1.78 25.92 -21.37
C ARG A 156 -1.50 26.59 -20.03
N SER A 157 -1.44 25.86 -18.93
CA SER A 157 -1.04 26.36 -17.62
C SER A 157 0.44 26.71 -17.60
N GLU A 158 0.86 27.58 -16.66
CA GLU A 158 2.28 27.97 -16.53
C GLU A 158 3.16 26.75 -16.24
N ILE A 159 2.74 25.83 -15.36
CA ILE A 159 3.47 24.59 -15.10
C ILE A 159 3.47 23.65 -16.30
N GLY A 160 2.39 23.61 -17.08
CA GLY A 160 2.30 22.81 -18.31
C GLY A 160 3.28 23.23 -19.37
N LYS A 161 3.56 24.52 -19.49
CA LYS A 161 4.61 25.06 -20.40
C LYS A 161 6.01 24.59 -19.98
N ILE A 162 6.27 24.49 -18.65
CA ILE A 162 7.53 23.98 -18.09
C ILE A 162 7.62 22.46 -18.23
N GLY A 163 6.52 21.74 -18.02
CA GLY A 163 6.46 20.27 -18.06
C GLY A 163 6.83 19.68 -19.41
N LEU A 164 6.57 20.37 -20.52
CA LEU A 164 7.04 19.99 -21.86
C LEU A 164 8.57 19.98 -21.97
N ALA A 165 9.28 20.71 -21.11
CA ALA A 165 10.73 20.77 -21.09
C ALA A 165 11.42 19.72 -20.19
N ILE A 166 10.68 19.01 -19.31
CA ILE A 166 11.25 18.13 -18.26
C ILE A 166 10.82 16.65 -18.41
N THR A 167 10.44 16.18 -19.56
CA THR A 167 10.06 14.77 -19.80
C THR A 167 11.23 13.77 -19.71
N GLY A 168 12.19 13.96 -18.80
CA GLY A 168 13.42 13.15 -18.77
C GLY A 168 13.95 12.70 -17.40
N ILE A 169 13.26 12.92 -16.29
CA ILE A 169 13.80 12.49 -14.98
C ILE A 169 13.17 11.17 -14.56
N GLU A 170 13.90 10.07 -14.78
CA GLU A 170 13.52 8.72 -14.32
C GLU A 170 13.73 8.59 -12.80
N SER A 171 12.73 8.03 -12.11
CA SER A 171 12.86 7.59 -10.72
C SER A 171 13.74 6.33 -10.61
N GLU A 172 14.52 6.19 -9.52
CA GLU A 172 15.36 5.01 -9.30
C GLU A 172 14.55 3.70 -9.40
N PRO A 173 15.02 2.73 -10.20
CA PRO A 173 14.32 1.47 -10.37
C PRO A 173 14.33 0.63 -9.08
N PRO A 174 13.28 -0.17 -8.79
CA PRO A 174 13.20 -1.05 -7.63
C PRO A 174 14.41 -1.97 -7.50
N ARG A 175 14.85 -2.24 -6.27
CA ARG A 175 16.02 -3.11 -5.99
C ARG A 175 15.89 -4.50 -6.62
N LEU A 176 14.69 -5.10 -6.53
CA LEU A 176 14.39 -6.39 -7.16
C LEU A 176 14.62 -6.35 -8.67
N ARG A 177 14.26 -5.27 -9.35
CA ARG A 177 14.47 -5.12 -10.81
C ARG A 177 15.95 -5.11 -11.15
N ILE A 178 16.79 -4.45 -10.33
CA ILE A 178 18.24 -4.41 -10.52
C ILE A 178 18.84 -5.80 -10.30
N GLN A 179 18.43 -6.52 -9.23
CA GLN A 179 18.89 -7.86 -8.92
C GLN A 179 18.52 -8.85 -10.03
N THR A 180 17.26 -8.82 -10.49
CA THR A 180 16.76 -9.67 -11.58
C THR A 180 17.51 -9.40 -12.88
N ARG A 181 17.76 -8.13 -13.25
CA ARG A 181 18.54 -7.80 -14.46
C ARG A 181 19.98 -8.34 -14.41
N ARG A 182 20.64 -8.26 -13.23
CA ARG A 182 21.99 -8.84 -13.06
C ARG A 182 21.96 -10.35 -13.20
N LEU A 183 20.97 -11.00 -12.61
CA LEU A 183 20.79 -12.44 -12.68
C LEU A 183 20.60 -12.90 -14.14
N VAL A 184 19.63 -12.33 -14.85
CA VAL A 184 19.35 -12.65 -16.25
C VAL A 184 20.57 -12.42 -17.13
N ARG A 185 21.31 -11.32 -16.93
CA ARG A 185 22.57 -11.08 -17.67
C ARG A 185 23.61 -12.17 -17.41
N ASN A 186 23.78 -12.60 -16.17
CA ASN A 186 24.76 -13.64 -15.83
C ASN A 186 24.35 -14.98 -16.43
N PHE A 187 23.07 -15.35 -16.36
CA PHE A 187 22.55 -16.55 -17.01
C PHE A 187 22.70 -16.48 -18.54
N ALA A 188 22.44 -15.34 -19.17
CA ALA A 188 22.61 -15.15 -20.60
C ALA A 188 24.09 -15.35 -21.03
N ILE A 189 25.05 -14.85 -20.26
CA ILE A 189 26.48 -15.05 -20.56
C ILE A 189 26.83 -16.54 -20.45
N VAL A 190 26.41 -17.22 -19.37
CA VAL A 190 26.65 -18.66 -19.19
C VAL A 190 25.97 -19.49 -20.29
N SER A 191 24.72 -19.19 -20.59
CA SER A 191 23.94 -19.83 -21.65
C SER A 191 24.63 -19.71 -23.01
N LEU A 192 25.02 -18.48 -23.40
CA LEU A 192 25.70 -18.25 -24.68
C LEU A 192 27.06 -18.97 -24.77
N SER A 193 27.82 -18.96 -23.65
CA SER A 193 29.11 -19.64 -23.59
C SER A 193 28.98 -21.16 -23.72
N LEU A 194 28.00 -21.78 -23.01
CA LEU A 194 27.73 -23.21 -23.09
C LEU A 194 27.16 -23.61 -24.46
N SER A 195 26.29 -22.80 -25.03
CA SER A 195 25.75 -22.99 -26.37
C SER A 195 26.84 -22.99 -27.45
N ALA A 196 27.75 -21.99 -27.38
CA ALA A 196 28.90 -21.93 -28.28
C ALA A 196 29.83 -23.15 -28.10
N LEU A 197 30.07 -23.55 -26.86
CA LEU A 197 30.85 -24.74 -26.57
C LEU A 197 30.18 -26.01 -27.10
N ALA A 198 28.88 -26.19 -26.89
CA ALA A 198 28.10 -27.32 -27.39
C ALA A 198 28.10 -27.37 -28.92
N PHE A 199 27.95 -26.23 -29.60
CA PHE A 199 28.05 -26.10 -31.04
C PHE A 199 29.41 -26.58 -31.55
N LEU A 200 30.50 -26.10 -30.94
CA LEU A 200 31.86 -26.49 -31.34
C LEU A 200 32.12 -27.97 -31.07
N LEU A 201 31.81 -28.48 -29.89
CA LEU A 201 32.05 -29.89 -29.55
C LEU A 201 31.26 -30.84 -30.46
N TYR A 202 29.97 -30.54 -30.70
CA TYR A 202 29.14 -31.37 -31.56
C TYR A 202 29.66 -31.34 -33.01
N GLY A 203 29.94 -30.13 -33.56
CA GLY A 203 30.47 -30.00 -34.92
C GLY A 203 31.80 -30.73 -35.15
N LEU A 204 32.71 -30.63 -34.15
CA LEU A 204 34.01 -31.27 -34.22
C LEU A 204 33.95 -32.81 -34.05
N TRP A 205 33.11 -33.34 -33.19
CA TRP A 205 33.05 -34.77 -32.89
C TRP A 205 32.16 -35.58 -33.82
N ARG A 206 31.04 -34.98 -34.27
CA ARG A 206 30.04 -35.65 -35.12
C ARG A 206 30.04 -35.17 -36.57
N GLY A 207 30.73 -34.09 -36.88
CA GLY A 207 30.89 -33.61 -38.26
C GLY A 207 29.64 -32.94 -38.85
N SER A 208 28.51 -32.86 -38.13
CA SER A 208 27.26 -32.23 -38.58
C SER A 208 27.12 -30.85 -37.97
N TRP A 209 27.61 -29.81 -38.69
CA TRP A 209 27.53 -28.44 -38.19
C TRP A 209 26.09 -27.92 -38.10
N LEU A 210 25.18 -28.50 -38.81
CA LEU A 210 23.80 -28.10 -38.85
C LEU A 210 23.05 -28.55 -37.61
N GLU A 211 23.19 -29.86 -37.26
CA GLU A 211 22.64 -30.39 -36.01
C GLU A 211 23.33 -29.77 -34.79
N ALA A 212 24.62 -29.43 -34.93
CA ALA A 212 25.34 -28.67 -33.94
C ALA A 212 24.70 -27.28 -33.69
N SER A 213 24.28 -26.60 -34.75
CA SER A 213 23.57 -25.29 -34.64
C SER A 213 22.24 -25.44 -33.93
N LEU A 214 21.42 -26.40 -34.31
CA LEU A 214 20.12 -26.66 -33.68
C LEU A 214 20.27 -27.06 -32.20
N SER A 215 21.27 -27.92 -31.89
CA SER A 215 21.56 -28.28 -30.50
C SER A 215 22.07 -27.12 -29.66
N GLY A 216 22.92 -26.27 -30.26
CA GLY A 216 23.41 -25.05 -29.61
C GLY A 216 22.27 -24.05 -29.32
N ILE A 217 21.35 -23.90 -30.28
CA ILE A 217 20.13 -23.07 -30.09
C ILE A 217 19.23 -23.66 -29.03
N ALA A 218 18.96 -24.96 -29.06
CA ALA A 218 18.12 -25.64 -28.05
C ALA A 218 18.70 -25.46 -26.64
N LEU A 219 20.03 -25.67 -26.48
CA LEU A 219 20.69 -25.42 -25.20
C LEU A 219 20.63 -23.93 -24.78
N GLY A 220 20.84 -23.03 -25.74
CA GLY A 220 20.71 -21.57 -25.47
C GLY A 220 19.34 -21.17 -24.98
N MET A 221 18.29 -21.71 -25.61
CA MET A 221 16.92 -21.51 -25.20
C MET A 221 16.66 -22.09 -23.80
N SER A 222 17.07 -23.32 -23.55
CA SER A 222 16.82 -24.05 -22.29
C SER A 222 17.47 -23.43 -21.05
N MET A 223 18.47 -22.58 -21.21
CA MET A 223 19.21 -21.96 -20.10
C MET A 223 18.87 -20.47 -19.89
N LEU A 224 18.04 -19.86 -20.74
CA LEU A 224 17.73 -18.44 -20.67
C LEU A 224 16.42 -18.22 -19.90
N PRO A 225 16.46 -17.90 -18.59
CA PRO A 225 15.26 -17.73 -17.79
C PRO A 225 14.67 -16.32 -18.04
N GLU A 226 14.05 -16.15 -19.21
CA GLU A 226 13.43 -14.87 -19.57
C GLU A 226 12.13 -14.59 -18.81
N GLU A 227 11.60 -15.57 -18.09
CA GLU A 227 10.42 -15.43 -17.25
C GLU A 227 10.65 -14.54 -16.02
N PHE A 228 11.88 -14.40 -15.52
CA PHE A 228 12.16 -13.60 -14.33
C PHE A 228 11.65 -12.16 -14.39
N PRO A 229 11.94 -11.37 -15.45
CA PRO A 229 11.40 -10.02 -15.56
C PRO A 229 9.89 -10.00 -15.70
N LEU A 230 9.32 -10.93 -16.46
CA LEU A 230 7.89 -11.06 -16.68
C LEU A 230 7.16 -11.37 -15.37
N VAL A 231 7.60 -12.40 -14.66
CA VAL A 231 7.02 -12.80 -13.37
C VAL A 231 7.08 -11.66 -12.38
N LEU A 232 8.23 -10.97 -12.24
CA LEU A 232 8.36 -9.83 -11.36
C LEU A 232 7.34 -8.73 -11.70
N THR A 233 7.19 -8.40 -12.97
CA THR A 233 6.26 -7.37 -13.43
C THR A 233 4.81 -7.78 -13.13
N VAL A 234 4.41 -9.01 -13.47
CA VAL A 234 3.06 -9.53 -13.20
C VAL A 234 2.75 -9.51 -11.71
N PHE A 235 3.67 -10.01 -10.87
CA PHE A 235 3.48 -10.04 -9.40
C PHE A 235 3.34 -8.64 -8.81
N MET A 236 4.15 -7.68 -9.26
CA MET A 236 4.08 -6.32 -8.77
C MET A 236 2.77 -5.64 -9.18
N VAL A 237 2.33 -5.81 -10.41
CA VAL A 237 1.09 -5.18 -10.91
C VAL A 237 -0.15 -5.84 -10.32
N MET A 238 -0.20 -7.17 -10.29
CA MET A 238 -1.32 -7.88 -9.66
C MET A 238 -1.34 -7.65 -8.15
N GLY A 239 -0.16 -7.50 -7.54
CA GLY A 239 -0.01 -7.09 -6.15
C GLY A 239 -0.59 -5.71 -5.89
N ALA A 240 -0.25 -4.71 -6.71
CA ALA A 240 -0.81 -3.37 -6.63
C ALA A 240 -2.34 -3.38 -6.77
N TRP A 241 -2.85 -4.16 -7.72
CA TRP A 241 -4.29 -4.33 -7.92
C TRP A 241 -5.00 -4.97 -6.72
N ARG A 242 -4.41 -6.00 -6.09
CA ARG A 242 -4.98 -6.62 -4.86
C ARG A 242 -4.97 -5.67 -3.68
N ILE A 243 -3.89 -4.92 -3.50
CA ILE A 243 -3.76 -3.90 -2.46
C ILE A 243 -4.78 -2.79 -2.69
N SER A 244 -5.01 -2.38 -3.94
CA SER A 244 -6.05 -1.39 -4.29
C SER A 244 -7.47 -1.89 -3.94
N ARG A 245 -7.76 -3.19 -4.12
CA ARG A 245 -9.03 -3.79 -3.66
C ARG A 245 -9.20 -3.79 -2.15
N ALA A 246 -8.09 -3.79 -1.41
CA ALA A 246 -8.07 -3.60 0.04
C ALA A 246 -8.10 -2.11 0.44
N ARG A 247 -8.54 -1.21 -0.46
CA ARG A 247 -8.66 0.24 -0.27
C ARG A 247 -7.34 0.96 0.02
N VAL A 248 -6.22 0.38 -0.39
CA VAL A 248 -4.89 0.99 -0.30
C VAL A 248 -4.33 1.20 -1.70
N LEU A 249 -4.28 2.43 -2.12
CA LEU A 249 -3.80 2.79 -3.44
C LEU A 249 -2.27 2.87 -3.47
N THR A 250 -1.66 2.17 -4.41
CA THR A 250 -0.21 2.13 -4.58
C THR A 250 0.24 3.14 -5.62
N ARG A 251 0.94 4.19 -5.20
CA ARG A 251 1.56 5.19 -6.09
C ARG A 251 2.93 4.76 -6.61
N ARG A 252 3.68 4.02 -5.79
CA ARG A 252 5.00 3.49 -6.13
C ARG A 252 5.00 1.99 -5.98
N VAL A 253 5.08 1.27 -7.07
CA VAL A 253 5.04 -0.21 -7.10
C VAL A 253 6.16 -0.83 -6.24
N ALA A 254 7.32 -0.17 -6.15
CA ALA A 254 8.43 -0.58 -5.29
C ALA A 254 8.06 -0.64 -3.80
N ALA A 255 7.07 0.14 -3.34
CA ALA A 255 6.63 0.13 -1.95
C ALA A 255 6.00 -1.21 -1.54
N ILE A 256 5.45 -1.98 -2.48
CA ILE A 256 4.84 -3.30 -2.21
C ILE A 256 5.89 -4.28 -1.70
N GLU A 257 7.07 -4.28 -2.33
CA GLU A 257 8.21 -5.09 -1.91
C GLU A 257 8.64 -4.77 -0.48
N THR A 258 8.76 -3.48 -0.19
CA THR A 258 9.24 -2.97 1.10
C THR A 258 8.19 -3.16 2.20
N LEU A 259 6.89 -3.07 1.85
CA LEU A 259 5.78 -3.18 2.79
C LEU A 259 5.75 -4.53 3.51
N GLY A 260 6.03 -5.63 2.80
CA GLY A 260 6.13 -6.97 3.40
C GLY A 260 7.32 -7.13 4.36
N ALA A 261 8.32 -6.24 4.29
CA ALA A 261 9.50 -6.23 5.14
C ALA A 261 9.42 -5.17 6.26
N ALA A 262 8.31 -4.43 6.41
CA ALA A 262 8.16 -3.40 7.43
C ALA A 262 8.37 -3.98 8.84
N THR A 263 9.26 -3.34 9.62
CA THR A 263 9.58 -3.72 11.01
C THR A 263 8.96 -2.75 12.00
N VAL A 264 8.79 -1.48 11.60
CA VAL A 264 8.19 -0.43 12.42
C VAL A 264 7.12 0.31 11.62
N LEU A 265 5.95 0.48 12.23
CA LEU A 265 4.86 1.30 11.72
C LEU A 265 4.69 2.51 12.63
N CYS A 266 5.20 3.66 12.19
CA CYS A 266 4.95 4.95 12.83
C CYS A 266 3.58 5.48 12.40
N THR A 267 2.73 5.76 13.37
CA THR A 267 1.36 6.21 13.10
C THR A 267 1.06 7.51 13.81
N ASP A 268 0.42 8.44 13.12
CA ASP A 268 -0.20 9.58 13.78
C ASP A 268 -1.43 9.09 14.57
N LYS A 269 -1.75 9.79 15.67
CA LYS A 269 -2.92 9.50 16.48
C LYS A 269 -4.20 9.91 15.76
N THR A 270 -4.26 11.22 15.42
CA THR A 270 -5.51 11.86 14.99
C THR A 270 -5.93 11.35 13.61
N GLY A 271 -7.13 10.79 13.58
CA GLY A 271 -7.75 10.32 12.36
C GLY A 271 -7.14 9.09 11.73
N THR A 272 -6.02 8.57 12.25
CA THR A 272 -5.48 7.26 11.86
C THR A 272 -5.91 6.20 12.88
N LEU A 273 -5.51 6.35 14.13
CA LEU A 273 -5.97 5.49 15.22
C LEU A 273 -7.35 5.92 15.70
N THR A 274 -7.66 7.20 15.66
CA THR A 274 -8.94 7.78 16.06
C THR A 274 -9.82 8.13 14.86
N GLN A 275 -11.10 8.42 15.13
CA GLN A 275 -12.09 8.72 14.07
C GLN A 275 -11.98 10.13 13.50
N ASN A 276 -11.14 11.01 14.09
CA ASN A 276 -11.08 12.45 13.80
C ASN A 276 -12.46 13.14 13.91
N ARG A 277 -13.22 12.72 14.86
CA ARG A 277 -14.55 13.25 15.14
C ARG A 277 -14.66 13.52 16.63
N MET A 278 -14.72 14.80 17.02
CA MET A 278 -14.98 15.13 18.40
C MET A 278 -16.36 14.62 18.83
N THR A 279 -16.42 13.89 19.92
CA THR A 279 -17.65 13.35 20.50
C THR A 279 -17.71 13.66 21.98
N ILE A 280 -18.89 13.95 22.49
CA ILE A 280 -19.12 14.08 23.92
C ILE A 280 -19.13 12.68 24.54
N VAL A 281 -18.17 12.41 25.44
CA VAL A 281 -17.94 11.08 26.05
C VAL A 281 -18.20 11.07 27.55
N ALA A 282 -18.38 12.24 28.18
CA ALA A 282 -18.75 12.36 29.59
C ALA A 282 -19.43 13.70 29.86
N LEU A 283 -20.36 13.72 30.78
CA LEU A 283 -21.01 14.93 31.32
C LEU A 283 -20.91 14.91 32.84
N ARG A 284 -20.58 16.04 33.46
CA ARG A 284 -20.52 16.14 34.92
C ARG A 284 -21.30 17.38 35.40
N ALA A 285 -22.36 17.15 36.15
CA ALA A 285 -23.14 18.19 36.80
C ALA A 285 -23.13 17.99 38.31
N GLY A 286 -22.37 18.80 39.07
CA GLY A 286 -22.10 18.61 40.48
C GLY A 286 -21.28 17.31 40.70
N SER A 287 -21.77 16.44 41.62
CA SER A 287 -21.14 15.12 41.89
C SER A 287 -21.50 14.03 40.88
N ASN A 288 -22.48 14.26 39.98
CA ASN A 288 -22.97 13.28 39.03
C ASN A 288 -22.09 13.25 37.80
N LEU A 289 -21.37 12.16 37.58
CA LEU A 289 -20.68 11.83 36.32
C LEU A 289 -21.58 10.92 35.49
N TRP A 290 -21.94 11.37 34.31
CA TRP A 290 -22.70 10.59 33.33
C TRP A 290 -21.84 10.25 32.17
N ARG A 291 -21.97 9.03 31.67
CA ARG A 291 -21.32 8.57 30.44
C ARG A 291 -22.37 8.04 29.46
N PRO A 292 -22.26 8.24 28.15
CA PRO A 292 -23.22 7.76 27.19
C PRO A 292 -23.16 6.23 27.07
N ASP A 293 -24.09 5.54 27.74
CA ASP A 293 -24.47 4.17 27.40
C ASP A 293 -25.69 4.20 26.45
N GLU A 294 -25.93 3.13 25.74
CA GLU A 294 -26.90 3.12 24.61
C GLU A 294 -28.36 3.42 25.01
N THR A 295 -28.70 3.40 26.28
CA THR A 295 -30.09 3.42 26.76
C THR A 295 -30.49 4.64 27.61
N SER A 296 -29.56 5.46 28.09
CA SER A 296 -29.89 6.56 29.02
C SER A 296 -30.33 7.83 28.32
N GLN A 297 -31.57 8.26 28.55
CA GLN A 297 -32.03 9.59 28.19
C GLN A 297 -31.48 10.65 29.15
N LEU A 298 -31.05 11.78 28.62
CA LEU A 298 -30.57 12.90 29.41
C LEU A 298 -31.78 13.62 30.06
N GLN A 299 -31.76 13.77 31.38
CA GLN A 299 -32.80 14.45 32.13
C GLN A 299 -32.21 15.49 33.09
N GLY A 300 -33.05 16.45 33.49
CA GLY A 300 -32.74 17.46 34.50
C GLY A 300 -31.51 18.30 34.15
N ARG A 301 -30.58 18.46 35.10
CA ARG A 301 -29.38 19.29 35.00
C ARG A 301 -28.47 18.96 33.82
N LEU A 302 -28.36 17.68 33.45
CA LEU A 302 -27.53 17.25 32.33
C LEU A 302 -28.12 17.66 30.98
N ALA A 303 -29.44 17.64 30.83
CA ALA A 303 -30.10 18.12 29.63
C ALA A 303 -29.93 19.67 29.49
N THR A 304 -30.02 20.42 30.61
CA THR A 304 -29.76 21.86 30.63
C THR A 304 -28.31 22.19 30.31
N LEU A 305 -27.35 21.39 30.78
CA LEU A 305 -25.93 21.51 30.47
C LEU A 305 -25.66 21.42 28.97
N ILE A 306 -26.24 20.43 28.30
CA ILE A 306 -26.09 20.25 26.85
C ILE A 306 -26.83 21.34 26.07
N GLU A 307 -28.05 21.71 26.49
CA GLU A 307 -28.82 22.79 25.84
C GLU A 307 -28.05 24.13 25.83
N HIS A 308 -27.45 24.52 26.97
CA HIS A 308 -26.63 25.72 27.04
C HIS A 308 -25.31 25.58 26.27
N GLY A 309 -24.70 24.38 26.22
CA GLY A 309 -23.56 24.13 25.39
C GLY A 309 -23.86 24.30 23.89
N ILE A 310 -25.07 23.91 23.45
CA ILE A 310 -25.55 24.13 22.08
C ILE A 310 -25.82 25.64 21.86
N LEU A 311 -26.52 26.31 22.77
CA LEU A 311 -26.82 27.72 22.67
C LEU A 311 -25.53 28.59 22.64
N ALA A 312 -24.47 28.16 23.32
CA ALA A 312 -23.16 28.78 23.26
C ALA A 312 -22.36 28.42 21.99
N SER A 313 -22.93 27.64 21.07
CA SER A 313 -22.34 27.30 19.78
C SER A 313 -22.94 28.12 18.64
N ALA A 314 -22.24 28.21 17.52
CA ALA A 314 -22.79 28.76 16.28
C ALA A 314 -23.94 27.88 15.75
N ARG A 315 -24.92 28.44 15.06
CA ARG A 315 -26.02 27.68 14.43
C ARG A 315 -25.52 26.72 13.36
N GLU A 316 -24.52 27.13 12.59
CA GLU A 316 -23.82 26.35 11.58
C GLU A 316 -22.34 26.30 11.99
N PRO A 317 -21.95 25.38 12.90
CA PRO A 317 -20.62 25.39 13.45
C PRO A 317 -19.60 24.81 12.48
N PHE A 318 -18.50 25.52 12.33
CA PHE A 318 -17.33 25.01 11.64
C PHE A 318 -16.41 24.21 12.59
N ASP A 319 -16.32 24.63 13.86
CA ASP A 319 -15.49 23.99 14.88
C ASP A 319 -15.98 22.56 15.21
N PRO A 320 -15.08 21.55 15.24
CA PRO A 320 -15.45 20.17 15.53
C PRO A 320 -16.04 19.94 16.92
N MET A 321 -15.66 20.74 17.92
CA MET A 321 -16.22 20.65 19.28
C MET A 321 -17.66 21.16 19.32
N GLU A 322 -17.94 22.24 18.59
CA GLU A 322 -19.29 22.75 18.45
C GLU A 322 -20.21 21.79 17.72
N ARG A 323 -19.71 21.16 16.65
CA ARG A 323 -20.42 20.07 15.95
C ARG A 323 -20.75 18.91 16.89
N ALA A 324 -19.85 18.59 17.85
CA ALA A 324 -20.08 17.55 18.83
C ALA A 324 -21.27 17.84 19.74
N PHE A 325 -21.44 19.11 20.16
CA PHE A 325 -22.60 19.51 20.95
C PHE A 325 -23.90 19.34 20.16
N LEU A 326 -23.95 19.83 18.91
CA LEU A 326 -25.15 19.70 18.07
C LEU A 326 -25.52 18.24 17.82
N ALA A 327 -24.56 17.44 17.33
CA ALA A 327 -24.79 16.02 17.03
C ALA A 327 -25.23 15.24 18.28
N PHE A 328 -24.67 15.56 19.45
CA PHE A 328 -25.05 14.93 20.71
C PHE A 328 -26.45 15.35 21.14
N GLY A 329 -26.79 16.65 20.98
CA GLY A 329 -28.13 17.15 21.28
C GLY A 329 -29.21 16.55 20.40
N GLU A 330 -28.97 16.46 19.09
CA GLU A 330 -29.88 15.80 18.14
C GLU A 330 -30.12 14.34 18.48
N ALA A 331 -29.06 13.61 18.89
CA ALA A 331 -29.16 12.20 19.22
C ALA A 331 -29.82 11.91 20.57
N ARG A 332 -29.65 12.79 21.59
CA ARG A 332 -30.02 12.54 23.00
C ARG A 332 -31.12 13.43 23.55
N LEU A 333 -31.42 14.55 22.86
CA LEU A 333 -32.47 15.51 23.23
C LEU A 333 -33.39 15.79 22.04
N PRO A 334 -33.97 14.80 21.36
CA PRO A 334 -34.73 15.01 20.11
C PRO A 334 -35.97 15.87 20.32
N GLU A 335 -36.54 15.86 21.54
CA GLU A 335 -37.72 16.68 21.90
C GLU A 335 -37.37 18.14 22.17
N ARG A 336 -36.10 18.48 22.39
CA ARG A 336 -35.63 19.84 22.62
C ARG A 336 -35.01 20.40 21.35
N GLN A 337 -35.56 21.49 20.85
CA GLN A 337 -34.99 22.24 19.74
C GLN A 337 -34.38 23.56 20.29
N PRO A 338 -33.10 23.58 20.72
CA PRO A 338 -32.53 24.70 21.45
C PRO A 338 -32.66 26.05 20.73
N TYR A 339 -32.69 26.07 19.42
CA TYR A 339 -32.82 27.27 18.60
C TYR A 339 -34.27 27.64 18.24
N ALA A 340 -35.26 26.77 18.54
CA ALA A 340 -36.65 27.04 18.17
C ALA A 340 -37.23 28.24 18.93
N GLY A 341 -37.74 29.22 18.20
CA GLY A 341 -38.32 30.43 18.80
C GLY A 341 -37.30 31.39 19.44
N ARG A 342 -36.00 31.16 19.26
CA ARG A 342 -34.92 31.96 19.79
C ARG A 342 -34.20 32.76 18.71
N THR A 343 -33.93 34.03 18.95
CA THR A 343 -33.16 34.92 18.06
C THR A 343 -31.86 35.32 18.75
N LEU A 344 -30.73 35.20 18.07
CA LEU A 344 -29.43 35.64 18.60
C LEU A 344 -29.43 37.18 18.71
N LYS A 345 -29.24 37.68 19.93
CA LYS A 345 -29.21 39.14 20.21
C LYS A 345 -27.79 39.68 20.30
N TRP A 346 -26.90 38.95 21.02
CA TRP A 346 -25.50 39.35 21.16
C TRP A 346 -24.60 38.13 21.13
N GLU A 347 -23.41 38.32 20.56
CA GLU A 347 -22.34 37.27 20.49
C GLU A 347 -21.04 37.87 21.05
N TYR A 348 -20.37 37.12 21.91
CA TYR A 348 -19.05 37.40 22.44
C TYR A 348 -18.12 36.26 22.08
N GLY A 349 -17.25 36.51 21.10
CA GLY A 349 -16.27 35.53 20.64
C GLY A 349 -15.12 35.28 21.62
N LEU A 350 -14.29 34.30 21.30
CA LEU A 350 -13.11 33.94 22.09
C LEU A 350 -12.13 35.13 22.12
N ARG A 351 -11.62 35.43 23.30
CA ARG A 351 -10.66 36.52 23.51
C ARG A 351 -9.47 36.03 24.34
N PRO A 352 -8.26 36.63 24.17
CA PRO A 352 -7.08 36.24 24.96
C PRO A 352 -7.25 36.42 26.47
N ASP A 353 -8.07 37.39 26.89
CA ASP A 353 -8.39 37.70 28.32
C ASP A 353 -9.54 36.84 28.87
N LEU A 354 -10.32 36.18 28.01
CA LEU A 354 -11.44 35.32 28.41
C LEU A 354 -11.56 34.15 27.43
N LEU A 355 -11.08 32.98 27.80
CA LEU A 355 -11.12 31.75 26.99
C LEU A 355 -12.52 31.10 27.04
N ALA A 356 -13.54 31.90 26.75
CA ALA A 356 -14.93 31.46 26.68
C ALA A 356 -15.67 32.20 25.57
N VAL A 357 -16.64 31.51 24.97
CA VAL A 357 -17.59 32.04 24.01
C VAL A 357 -18.92 32.23 24.71
N THR A 358 -19.62 33.34 24.47
CA THR A 358 -20.94 33.60 25.07
C THR A 358 -21.92 34.11 24.03
N ASN A 359 -23.08 33.46 23.96
CA ASN A 359 -24.19 33.87 23.10
C ASN A 359 -25.39 34.24 23.96
N VAL A 360 -26.06 35.34 23.60
CA VAL A 360 -27.25 35.82 24.29
C VAL A 360 -28.43 35.74 23.34
N TRP A 361 -29.45 35.03 23.77
CA TRP A 361 -30.64 34.72 22.99
C TRP A 361 -31.88 35.37 23.55
N GLU A 362 -32.74 35.91 22.65
CA GLU A 362 -34.07 36.35 22.94
C GLU A 362 -35.07 35.25 22.57
N GLU A 363 -35.89 34.81 23.52
CA GLU A 363 -36.89 33.76 23.35
C GLU A 363 -38.30 34.38 23.28
N ALA A 364 -39.04 34.06 22.23
CA ALA A 364 -40.40 34.55 22.05
C ALA A 364 -41.31 34.15 23.21
N GLY A 365 -41.91 35.10 23.90
CA GLY A 365 -42.80 34.85 25.03
C GLY A 365 -42.13 34.79 26.39
N ARG A 366 -40.81 34.93 26.49
CA ARG A 366 -40.08 35.10 27.76
C ARG A 366 -39.74 36.56 28.01
N GLN A 367 -39.82 36.97 29.28
CA GLN A 367 -39.44 38.33 29.69
C GLN A 367 -37.92 38.53 29.89
N GLU A 368 -37.16 37.45 29.88
CA GLU A 368 -35.71 37.48 30.12
C GLU A 368 -34.95 36.87 28.94
N LEU A 369 -33.76 37.40 28.69
CA LEU A 369 -32.83 36.84 27.72
C LEU A 369 -32.07 35.69 28.34
N VAL A 370 -31.70 34.68 27.53
CA VAL A 370 -30.90 33.54 27.94
C VAL A 370 -29.47 33.76 27.46
N ALA A 371 -28.53 33.90 28.39
CA ALA A 371 -27.10 33.91 28.09
C ALA A 371 -26.52 32.51 28.33
N ALA A 372 -25.83 31.96 27.33
CA ALA A 372 -25.13 30.68 27.39
C ALA A 372 -23.64 30.87 27.12
N ALA A 373 -22.79 30.33 27.97
CA ALA A 373 -21.35 30.43 27.85
C ALA A 373 -20.71 29.04 27.90
N LYS A 374 -19.67 28.82 27.08
CA LYS A 374 -18.81 27.64 27.13
C LYS A 374 -17.36 28.03 26.85
N GLY A 375 -16.41 27.26 27.42
CA GLY A 375 -15.00 27.54 27.24
C GLY A 375 -14.10 26.74 28.13
N ALA A 376 -12.86 27.21 28.31
CA ALA A 376 -11.94 26.61 29.28
C ALA A 376 -12.61 26.58 30.66
N PRO A 377 -12.57 25.43 31.36
CA PRO A 377 -13.28 25.27 32.62
C PRO A 377 -12.91 26.31 33.65
N GLU A 378 -11.64 26.73 33.69
CA GLU A 378 -11.10 27.72 34.59
C GLU A 378 -11.73 29.12 34.27
N ALA A 379 -11.82 29.46 32.99
CA ALA A 379 -12.44 30.72 32.54
C ALA A 379 -13.95 30.76 32.84
N ILE A 380 -14.64 29.63 32.70
CA ILE A 380 -16.04 29.50 33.05
C ILE A 380 -16.26 29.58 34.59
N ALA A 381 -15.36 28.91 35.36
CA ALA A 381 -15.41 29.02 36.84
C ALA A 381 -15.19 30.45 37.35
N GLU A 382 -14.31 31.21 36.69
CA GLU A 382 -14.07 32.62 36.95
C GLU A 382 -15.29 33.48 36.55
N LEU A 383 -15.85 33.23 35.37
CA LEU A 383 -17.04 33.90 34.88
C LEU A 383 -18.23 33.73 35.82
N CYS A 384 -18.38 32.55 36.41
CA CYS A 384 -19.40 32.23 37.43
C CYS A 384 -19.04 32.72 38.84
N ARG A 385 -17.86 33.29 39.05
CA ARG A 385 -17.38 33.76 40.36
C ARG A 385 -17.49 32.69 41.45
N LEU A 386 -17.11 31.45 41.11
CA LEU A 386 -17.22 30.30 42.05
C LEU A 386 -16.35 30.52 43.30
N PRO A 387 -16.87 30.18 44.51
CA PRO A 387 -16.09 30.14 45.74
C PRO A 387 -14.88 29.19 45.61
N GLU A 388 -13.82 29.44 46.41
CA GLU A 388 -12.55 28.66 46.34
C GLU A 388 -12.77 27.14 46.55
N ALA A 389 -13.66 26.77 47.49
CA ALA A 389 -13.98 25.37 47.71
C ALA A 389 -14.67 24.68 46.52
N ASP A 390 -15.47 25.45 45.74
CA ASP A 390 -16.11 24.93 44.54
C ASP A 390 -15.14 24.89 43.38
N ARG A 391 -14.23 25.85 43.23
CA ARG A 391 -13.15 25.83 42.26
C ARG A 391 -12.23 24.59 42.44
N ALA A 392 -11.85 24.29 43.67
CA ALA A 392 -11.05 23.10 43.96
C ALA A 392 -11.76 21.80 43.58
N ARG A 393 -13.10 21.72 43.80
CA ARG A 393 -13.90 20.56 43.35
C ARG A 393 -13.96 20.43 41.83
N VAL A 394 -14.15 21.55 41.17
CA VAL A 394 -14.16 21.63 39.69
C VAL A 394 -12.81 21.22 39.14
N GLN A 395 -11.69 21.70 39.71
CA GLN A 395 -10.35 21.37 39.30
C GLN A 395 -10.06 19.87 39.40
N ASN A 396 -10.40 19.25 40.54
CA ASN A 396 -10.26 17.80 40.69
C ASN A 396 -11.05 17.03 39.63
N ALA A 397 -12.26 17.52 39.33
CA ALA A 397 -13.09 16.90 38.28
C ALA A 397 -12.50 17.04 36.89
N ILE A 398 -11.87 18.17 36.58
CA ILE A 398 -11.14 18.41 35.34
C ILE A 398 -9.99 17.43 35.24
N ASP A 399 -9.20 17.32 36.32
CA ASP A 399 -8.00 16.44 36.34
C ASP A 399 -8.39 14.97 36.16
N GLU A 400 -9.47 14.50 36.79
CA GLU A 400 -10.01 13.15 36.60
C GLU A 400 -10.38 12.90 35.13
N MET A 401 -11.16 13.80 34.53
CA MET A 401 -11.59 13.67 33.15
C MET A 401 -10.40 13.77 32.16
N ALA A 402 -9.46 14.67 32.42
CA ALA A 402 -8.26 14.84 31.61
C ALA A 402 -7.31 13.63 31.65
N GLN A 403 -7.21 12.96 32.81
CA GLN A 403 -6.44 11.71 32.95
C GLN A 403 -6.99 10.58 32.08
N GLU A 404 -8.30 10.60 31.79
CA GLU A 404 -8.93 9.66 30.84
C GLU A 404 -8.75 10.07 29.36
N GLY A 405 -8.01 11.15 29.08
CA GLY A 405 -7.73 11.62 27.73
C GLY A 405 -8.82 12.51 27.13
N MET A 406 -9.72 13.05 27.94
CA MET A 406 -10.78 13.94 27.52
C MET A 406 -10.29 15.40 27.46
N ARG A 407 -10.77 16.13 26.49
CA ARG A 407 -10.73 17.60 26.50
C ARG A 407 -11.96 18.10 27.24
N VAL A 408 -11.75 18.83 28.33
CA VAL A 408 -12.85 19.27 29.21
C VAL A 408 -13.23 20.70 28.86
N LEU A 409 -14.53 20.94 28.72
CA LEU A 409 -15.12 22.26 28.61
C LEU A 409 -16.05 22.51 29.77
N GLY A 410 -16.02 23.75 30.28
CA GLY A 410 -17.03 24.25 31.20
C GLY A 410 -18.21 24.87 30.45
N VAL A 411 -19.39 24.76 31.02
CA VAL A 411 -20.63 25.42 30.51
C VAL A 411 -21.32 26.15 31.63
N ALA A 412 -21.81 27.33 31.31
CA ALA A 412 -22.57 28.19 32.22
C ALA A 412 -23.80 28.80 31.53
N GLY A 413 -24.79 29.15 32.33
CA GLY A 413 -25.99 29.81 31.88
C GLY A 413 -26.31 31.01 32.76
N ALA A 414 -26.93 32.03 32.20
CA ALA A 414 -27.45 33.20 32.93
C ALA A 414 -28.79 33.71 32.36
N SER A 415 -29.63 34.17 33.23
CA SER A 415 -30.82 34.94 32.88
C SER A 415 -30.46 36.42 32.86
N VAL A 416 -30.81 37.15 31.82
CA VAL A 416 -30.41 38.55 31.62
C VAL A 416 -31.67 39.41 31.39
N PRO A 417 -31.83 40.53 32.08
CA PRO A 417 -32.94 41.44 31.85
C PRO A 417 -32.99 41.97 30.40
N PRO A 418 -34.17 42.10 29.77
CA PRO A 418 -34.30 42.46 28.37
C PRO A 418 -33.86 43.88 28.06
N ASP A 419 -33.98 44.79 29.06
CA ASP A 419 -33.73 46.20 28.89
C ASP A 419 -32.27 46.63 29.15
N ILE A 420 -31.38 45.66 29.43
CA ILE A 420 -29.96 45.98 29.65
C ILE A 420 -29.31 46.39 28.33
N ALA A 421 -28.54 47.46 28.34
CA ALA A 421 -27.69 47.79 27.19
C ALA A 421 -26.60 46.72 27.02
N GLN A 422 -26.21 46.40 25.77
CA GLN A 422 -25.19 45.43 25.53
C GLN A 422 -23.87 45.72 26.27
N PRO A 423 -23.45 44.88 27.22
CA PRO A 423 -22.19 45.11 27.92
C PRO A 423 -20.99 44.87 26.99
N LYS A 424 -19.87 45.56 27.24
CA LYS A 424 -18.63 45.34 26.49
C LYS A 424 -18.03 43.92 26.68
N THR A 425 -18.34 43.30 27.83
CA THR A 425 -17.86 41.96 28.19
C THR A 425 -18.99 41.16 28.84
N PRO A 426 -19.03 39.81 28.68
CA PRO A 426 -20.04 38.98 29.30
C PRO A 426 -19.88 38.86 30.83
N CYS A 427 -18.76 39.31 31.41
CA CYS A 427 -18.48 39.29 32.86
C CYS A 427 -19.49 40.09 33.71
N SER A 428 -20.32 40.95 33.07
CA SER A 428 -21.38 41.72 33.74
C SER A 428 -22.61 40.87 34.07
N PHE A 429 -22.76 39.69 33.47
CA PHE A 429 -23.88 38.79 33.71
C PHE A 429 -23.62 37.93 34.93
N SER A 430 -24.67 37.46 35.60
CA SER A 430 -24.61 36.58 36.76
C SER A 430 -24.73 35.13 36.27
N PHE A 431 -23.61 34.51 35.89
CA PHE A 431 -23.59 33.13 35.40
C PHE A 431 -23.66 32.11 36.52
N GLU A 432 -24.48 31.07 36.31
CA GLU A 432 -24.50 29.84 37.09
C GLU A 432 -23.66 28.77 36.39
N PHE A 433 -22.79 28.10 37.14
CA PHE A 433 -21.99 26.99 36.63
C PHE A 433 -22.88 25.74 36.47
N LEU A 434 -23.09 25.27 35.22
CA LEU A 434 -23.96 24.13 34.94
C LEU A 434 -23.22 22.81 35.03
N GLY A 435 -21.94 22.80 34.61
CA GLY A 435 -21.11 21.59 34.68
C GLY A 435 -19.99 21.55 33.67
N LEU A 436 -19.41 20.36 33.57
CA LEU A 436 -18.29 20.03 32.69
C LEU A 436 -18.75 19.07 31.59
N VAL A 437 -18.18 19.24 30.39
CA VAL A 437 -18.40 18.38 29.23
C VAL A 437 -17.06 17.84 28.79
N GLY A 438 -16.89 16.51 28.84
CA GLY A 438 -15.71 15.81 28.35
C GLY A 438 -15.91 15.42 26.88
N ILE A 439 -15.01 15.91 26.06
CA ILE A 439 -15.01 15.65 24.62
C ILE A 439 -13.74 14.88 24.27
N ALA A 440 -13.87 13.84 23.46
CA ALA A 440 -12.75 13.07 22.99
C ALA A 440 -12.93 12.69 21.50
N ASP A 441 -11.83 12.45 20.84
CA ASP A 441 -11.80 11.80 19.54
C ASP A 441 -11.70 10.28 19.77
N PRO A 442 -12.77 9.50 19.52
CA PRO A 442 -12.81 8.09 19.88
C PRO A 442 -11.85 7.26 19.06
N LEU A 443 -11.24 6.28 19.71
CA LEU A 443 -10.45 5.26 19.04
C LEU A 443 -11.35 4.47 18.07
N ARG A 444 -10.81 4.12 16.90
CA ARG A 444 -11.52 3.21 15.96
C ARG A 444 -11.65 1.82 16.59
N PRO A 445 -12.79 1.16 16.51
CA PRO A 445 -13.03 -0.12 17.17
C PRO A 445 -12.07 -1.24 16.71
N THR A 446 -11.61 -1.17 15.47
CA THR A 446 -10.75 -2.18 14.83
C THR A 446 -9.27 -2.05 15.19
N VAL A 447 -8.83 -0.92 15.74
CA VAL A 447 -7.41 -0.62 16.00
C VAL A 447 -6.77 -1.57 17.02
N PRO A 448 -7.39 -1.93 18.16
CA PRO A 448 -6.74 -2.81 19.13
C PRO A 448 -6.38 -4.18 18.55
N GLU A 449 -7.25 -4.77 17.73
CA GLU A 449 -6.99 -6.04 17.06
C GLU A 449 -5.89 -5.88 16.00
N ALA A 450 -5.93 -4.82 15.21
CA ALA A 450 -4.93 -4.53 14.18
C ALA A 450 -3.53 -4.31 14.78
N VAL A 451 -3.43 -3.62 15.91
CA VAL A 451 -2.17 -3.46 16.65
C VAL A 451 -1.66 -4.81 17.18
N GLN A 452 -2.56 -5.64 17.73
CA GLN A 452 -2.19 -6.97 18.17
C GLN A 452 -1.71 -7.86 17.03
N GLU A 453 -2.32 -7.76 15.85
CA GLU A 453 -1.87 -8.46 14.65
C GLU A 453 -0.48 -7.97 14.20
N CYS A 454 -0.22 -6.67 14.19
CA CYS A 454 1.12 -6.12 13.95
C CYS A 454 2.15 -6.73 14.91
N ARG A 455 1.84 -6.79 16.21
CA ARG A 455 2.72 -7.36 17.23
C ARG A 455 3.03 -8.83 16.97
N THR A 456 2.02 -9.65 16.67
CA THR A 456 2.21 -11.07 16.33
C THR A 456 3.02 -11.26 15.05
N ALA A 457 2.92 -10.30 14.13
CA ALA A 457 3.68 -10.25 12.89
C ALA A 457 5.11 -9.70 13.06
N GLY A 458 5.51 -9.35 14.29
CA GLY A 458 6.82 -8.75 14.58
C GLY A 458 6.97 -7.33 14.07
N VAL A 459 5.87 -6.61 13.81
CA VAL A 459 5.86 -5.20 13.42
C VAL A 459 5.54 -4.36 14.64
N ARG A 460 6.49 -3.52 15.04
CA ARG A 460 6.32 -2.61 16.16
C ARG A 460 5.53 -1.37 15.74
N VAL A 461 4.44 -1.08 16.45
CA VAL A 461 3.67 0.14 16.21
C VAL A 461 4.15 1.23 17.16
N VAL A 462 4.48 2.40 16.60
CA VAL A 462 4.97 3.59 17.29
C VAL A 462 4.00 4.73 17.04
N MET A 463 3.44 5.30 18.10
CA MET A 463 2.53 6.45 17.99
C MET A 463 3.32 7.75 18.09
N ILE A 464 3.12 8.65 17.13
CA ILE A 464 3.74 9.98 17.09
C ILE A 464 2.62 11.03 17.01
N THR A 465 2.52 11.91 18.02
CA THR A 465 1.40 12.85 18.12
C THR A 465 1.84 14.22 18.70
N GLY A 466 1.11 15.27 18.29
CA GLY A 466 1.21 16.61 18.91
C GLY A 466 0.49 16.72 20.25
N ASP A 467 -0.25 15.70 20.70
CA ASP A 467 -1.03 15.72 21.96
C ASP A 467 -0.15 15.71 23.20
N TYR A 468 -0.78 16.05 24.32
CA TYR A 468 -0.15 15.94 25.65
C TYR A 468 0.17 14.48 25.99
N PRO A 469 1.26 14.23 26.78
CA PRO A 469 1.69 12.87 27.12
C PRO A 469 0.63 12.02 27.81
N GLN A 470 -0.21 12.62 28.68
CA GLN A 470 -1.31 11.92 29.36
C GLN A 470 -2.36 11.42 28.38
N THR A 471 -2.81 12.28 27.47
CA THR A 471 -3.77 11.93 26.41
C THR A 471 -3.21 10.86 25.49
N ALA A 472 -1.95 11.02 25.07
CA ALA A 472 -1.26 10.04 24.23
C ALA A 472 -1.18 8.66 24.92
N ARG A 473 -0.83 8.63 26.20
CA ARG A 473 -0.76 7.40 27.00
C ARG A 473 -2.13 6.73 27.15
N ALA A 474 -3.20 7.51 27.43
CA ALA A 474 -4.56 6.97 27.56
C ALA A 474 -5.06 6.31 26.27
N ILE A 475 -4.81 6.94 25.12
CA ILE A 475 -5.19 6.40 23.82
C ILE A 475 -4.33 5.18 23.44
N ALA A 476 -3.02 5.23 23.71
CA ALA A 476 -2.11 4.12 23.48
C ALA A 476 -2.52 2.87 24.28
N ALA A 477 -2.89 3.03 25.56
CA ALA A 477 -3.40 1.95 26.38
C ALA A 477 -4.65 1.30 25.79
N ARG A 478 -5.60 2.11 25.33
CA ARG A 478 -6.83 1.63 24.68
C ARG A 478 -6.55 0.98 23.32
N ALA A 479 -5.50 1.38 22.64
CA ALA A 479 -5.04 0.80 21.36
C ALA A 479 -4.17 -0.46 21.54
N ASN A 480 -3.96 -0.97 22.75
CA ASN A 480 -3.06 -2.07 23.08
C ASN A 480 -1.58 -1.79 22.76
N LEU A 481 -1.17 -0.52 22.75
CA LEU A 481 0.23 -0.13 22.65
C LEU A 481 0.90 -0.19 24.04
N GLU A 482 2.21 -0.41 24.06
CA GLU A 482 3.00 -0.30 25.29
C GLU A 482 3.06 1.16 25.75
N THR A 483 2.76 1.41 27.03
CA THR A 483 2.62 2.77 27.57
C THR A 483 3.72 3.16 28.55
N ALA A 484 4.67 2.26 28.82
CA ALA A 484 5.71 2.45 29.82
C ALA A 484 6.69 3.58 29.44
N ASP A 485 6.98 3.75 28.15
CA ASP A 485 8.00 4.65 27.65
C ASP A 485 7.40 5.72 26.74
N VAL A 486 7.30 6.96 27.25
CA VAL A 486 6.81 8.13 26.54
C VAL A 486 7.93 9.16 26.42
N VAL A 487 8.21 9.60 25.22
CA VAL A 487 9.20 10.64 24.91
C VAL A 487 8.47 11.90 24.47
N THR A 488 8.82 13.04 25.03
CA THR A 488 8.20 14.33 24.67
C THR A 488 9.03 15.09 23.64
N GLY A 489 8.38 16.05 22.95
CA GLY A 489 9.06 16.97 22.03
C GLY A 489 10.20 17.75 22.71
N ALA A 490 10.03 18.13 23.99
CA ALA A 490 11.06 18.80 24.79
C ALA A 490 12.27 17.89 25.07
N ASP A 491 12.02 16.60 25.34
CA ASP A 491 13.09 15.61 25.48
C ASP A 491 13.86 15.45 24.15
N LEU A 492 13.14 15.41 23.02
CA LEU A 492 13.75 15.28 21.70
C LEU A 492 14.66 16.47 21.33
N GLU A 493 14.33 17.68 21.76
CA GLU A 493 15.17 18.87 21.54
C GLU A 493 16.52 18.76 22.25
N GLN A 494 16.54 18.14 23.42
CA GLN A 494 17.75 17.99 24.25
C GLN A 494 18.60 16.78 23.86
N MET A 495 18.03 15.82 23.08
CA MET A 495 18.74 14.60 22.69
C MET A 495 19.67 14.83 21.50
N SER A 496 20.89 14.32 21.59
CA SER A 496 21.76 14.12 20.43
C SER A 496 21.20 13.04 19.50
N GLU A 497 21.64 13.01 18.24
CA GLU A 497 21.23 11.97 17.29
C GLU A 497 21.59 10.55 17.76
N ALA A 498 22.71 10.39 18.46
CA ALA A 498 23.11 9.12 19.05
C ALA A 498 22.21 8.68 20.22
N ASP A 499 21.77 9.64 21.06
CA ASP A 499 20.84 9.37 22.15
C ASP A 499 19.46 9.03 21.60
N LEU A 500 19.00 9.77 20.60
CA LEU A 500 17.76 9.50 19.91
C LEU A 500 17.78 8.11 19.27
N ALA A 501 18.85 7.72 18.56
CA ALA A 501 18.99 6.39 17.96
C ALA A 501 18.91 5.26 19.00
N ARG A 502 19.42 5.49 20.24
CA ARG A 502 19.24 4.53 21.34
C ARG A 502 17.80 4.51 21.86
N ARG A 503 17.21 5.70 22.03
CA ARG A 503 15.90 5.86 22.64
C ARG A 503 14.75 5.31 21.77
N VAL A 504 14.81 5.48 20.46
CA VAL A 504 13.78 4.97 19.52
C VAL A 504 13.70 3.44 19.46
N ARG A 505 14.67 2.70 20.06
CA ARG A 505 14.60 1.23 20.11
C ARG A 505 13.52 0.72 21.07
N SER A 506 13.27 1.45 22.18
CA SER A 506 12.30 1.07 23.21
C SER A 506 11.04 1.93 23.18
N ALA A 507 11.16 3.22 22.83
CA ALA A 507 10.04 4.15 22.85
C ALA A 507 8.95 3.76 21.85
N THR A 508 7.71 3.75 22.33
CA THR A 508 6.51 3.45 21.53
C THR A 508 5.57 4.64 21.42
N ILE A 509 5.78 5.69 22.23
CA ILE A 509 4.94 6.89 22.24
C ILE A 509 5.84 8.12 22.20
N PHE A 510 5.61 8.98 21.19
CA PHE A 510 6.21 10.30 21.08
C PHE A 510 5.09 11.34 21.14
N ALA A 511 5.12 12.20 22.18
CA ALA A 511 4.07 13.16 22.49
C ALA A 511 4.57 14.60 22.35
N ARG A 512 3.70 15.56 22.01
CA ARG A 512 4.06 17.00 21.81
C ARG A 512 5.14 17.18 20.75
N THR A 513 5.13 16.35 19.72
CA THR A 513 6.12 16.37 18.64
C THR A 513 5.82 17.46 17.63
N MET A 514 6.86 18.17 17.19
CA MET A 514 6.84 19.11 16.07
C MET A 514 7.11 18.37 14.74
N PRO A 515 6.77 18.95 13.58
CA PRO A 515 6.98 18.34 12.26
C PRO A 515 8.44 17.88 12.01
N GLU A 516 9.41 18.72 12.35
CA GLU A 516 10.84 18.42 12.17
C GLU A 516 11.29 17.24 13.03
N GLN A 517 10.69 17.10 14.22
CA GLN A 517 10.98 16.00 15.13
C GLN A 517 10.44 14.66 14.61
N LYS A 518 9.28 14.65 13.89
CA LYS A 518 8.77 13.45 13.20
C LYS A 518 9.80 12.93 12.19
N LEU A 519 10.40 13.81 11.40
CA LEU A 519 11.46 13.45 10.46
C LEU A 519 12.70 12.89 11.18
N ARG A 520 13.12 13.48 12.28
CA ARG A 520 14.27 12.99 13.09
C ARG A 520 14.02 11.59 13.63
N ILE A 521 12.81 11.30 14.15
CA ILE A 521 12.43 9.97 14.64
C ILE A 521 12.51 8.94 13.50
N VAL A 522 11.94 9.24 12.33
CA VAL A 522 11.99 8.34 11.16
C VAL A 522 13.43 8.05 10.76
N ASN A 523 14.29 9.08 10.69
CA ASN A 523 15.69 8.91 10.33
C ASN A 523 16.47 8.10 11.36
N ALA A 524 16.22 8.31 12.65
CA ALA A 524 16.84 7.54 13.74
C ALA A 524 16.46 6.05 13.70
N LEU A 525 15.19 5.73 13.41
CA LEU A 525 14.73 4.36 13.21
C LEU A 525 15.41 3.71 11.99
N LYS A 526 15.52 4.42 10.88
CA LYS A 526 16.22 3.95 9.66
C LYS A 526 17.71 3.71 9.93
N ALA A 527 18.36 4.60 10.68
CA ALA A 527 19.77 4.45 11.07
C ALA A 527 20.02 3.19 11.94
N ASN A 528 19.01 2.73 12.68
CA ASN A 528 19.03 1.48 13.42
C ASN A 528 18.78 0.23 12.55
N GLY A 529 18.62 0.37 11.23
CA GLY A 529 18.34 -0.74 10.30
C GLY A 529 16.86 -1.12 10.19
N GLU A 530 15.96 -0.37 10.82
CA GLU A 530 14.52 -0.63 10.75
C GLU A 530 13.94 -0.28 9.37
N VAL A 531 12.99 -1.09 8.91
CA VAL A 531 12.16 -0.78 7.75
C VAL A 531 10.94 -0.01 8.22
N VAL A 532 10.95 1.29 8.03
CA VAL A 532 9.97 2.22 8.59
C VAL A 532 8.84 2.49 7.61
N ALA A 533 7.61 2.18 8.04
CA ALA A 533 6.38 2.72 7.46
C ALA A 533 5.92 3.91 8.31
N MET A 534 5.48 5.00 7.68
CA MET A 534 5.01 6.22 8.36
C MET A 534 3.68 6.66 7.80
N THR A 535 2.69 6.90 8.68
CA THR A 535 1.40 7.49 8.29
C THR A 535 1.35 8.99 8.57
N GLY A 536 0.59 9.72 7.76
CA GLY A 536 0.34 11.15 7.96
C GLY A 536 -0.76 11.66 7.04
N ASP A 537 -1.34 12.81 7.36
CA ASP A 537 -2.43 13.43 6.59
C ASP A 537 -2.16 14.90 6.24
N GLY A 538 -1.24 15.56 6.93
CA GLY A 538 -0.96 16.98 6.79
C GLY A 538 0.29 17.31 5.97
N VAL A 539 0.40 18.60 5.63
CA VAL A 539 1.62 19.17 5.02
C VAL A 539 2.83 18.94 5.92
N ASN A 540 2.63 19.01 7.22
CA ASN A 540 3.64 18.85 8.26
C ASN A 540 4.24 17.43 8.30
N ASP A 541 3.52 16.44 7.80
CA ASP A 541 3.97 15.04 7.75
C ASP A 541 4.75 14.71 6.48
N ALA A 542 4.62 15.51 5.43
CA ALA A 542 5.19 15.24 4.12
C ALA A 542 6.70 14.96 4.13
N PRO A 543 7.55 15.69 4.88
CA PRO A 543 8.97 15.37 4.99
C PRO A 543 9.22 13.98 5.59
N ALA A 544 8.49 13.60 6.65
CA ALA A 544 8.60 12.31 7.31
C ALA A 544 8.07 11.18 6.42
N LEU A 545 6.94 11.39 5.72
CA LEU A 545 6.38 10.46 4.72
C LEU A 545 7.35 10.18 3.59
N LYS A 546 8.02 11.21 3.07
CA LYS A 546 9.00 11.08 1.99
C LYS A 546 10.29 10.40 2.46
N ALA A 547 10.72 10.66 3.68
CA ALA A 547 11.93 10.08 4.28
C ALA A 547 11.75 8.62 4.69
N ALA A 548 10.55 8.19 5.06
CA ALA A 548 10.26 6.80 5.41
C ALA A 548 10.50 5.86 4.21
N HIS A 549 10.74 4.58 4.48
CA HIS A 549 10.79 3.57 3.43
C HIS A 549 9.43 3.42 2.75
N ILE A 550 8.35 3.57 3.54
CA ILE A 550 6.97 3.50 3.06
C ILE A 550 6.20 4.66 3.69
N GLY A 551 5.99 5.74 2.94
CA GLY A 551 5.05 6.79 3.32
C GLY A 551 3.63 6.37 3.00
N ILE A 552 2.71 6.57 3.92
CA ILE A 552 1.29 6.20 3.82
C ILE A 552 0.45 7.44 4.12
N ALA A 553 -0.24 7.97 3.13
CA ALA A 553 -1.12 9.13 3.31
C ALA A 553 -2.58 8.72 3.43
N MET A 554 -3.36 9.55 4.13
CA MET A 554 -4.82 9.44 4.15
C MET A 554 -5.40 9.91 2.81
N GLY A 555 -6.39 9.22 2.28
CA GLY A 555 -6.99 9.50 0.97
C GLY A 555 -8.15 10.47 1.05
N GLY A 556 -9.00 10.28 2.06
CA GLY A 556 -10.19 11.12 2.26
C GLY A 556 -9.84 12.50 2.84
N ARG A 557 -8.96 12.53 3.83
CA ARG A 557 -8.59 13.73 4.61
C ARG A 557 -7.22 14.28 4.28
N GLY A 558 -6.32 13.42 3.77
CA GLY A 558 -4.95 13.82 3.51
C GLY A 558 -4.89 14.98 2.53
N THR A 559 -3.97 15.91 2.79
CA THR A 559 -3.67 16.98 1.86
C THR A 559 -3.01 16.42 0.59
N ASP A 560 -3.08 17.13 -0.50
CA ASP A 560 -2.44 16.73 -1.75
C ASP A 560 -0.93 16.55 -1.57
N VAL A 561 -0.30 17.38 -0.74
CA VAL A 561 1.13 17.30 -0.41
C VAL A 561 1.46 16.00 0.31
N ALA A 562 0.66 15.61 1.31
CA ALA A 562 0.86 14.34 2.01
C ALA A 562 0.68 13.15 1.04
N ARG A 563 -0.38 13.17 0.20
CA ARG A 563 -0.61 12.15 -0.81
C ARG A 563 0.53 12.07 -1.83
N GLU A 564 1.10 13.20 -2.23
CA GLU A 564 2.21 13.26 -3.19
C GLU A 564 3.53 12.76 -2.60
N ALA A 565 3.81 13.06 -1.34
CA ALA A 565 4.98 12.58 -0.62
C ALA A 565 4.93 11.07 -0.36
N ALA A 566 3.73 10.50 -0.23
CA ALA A 566 3.52 9.12 0.16
C ALA A 566 3.70 8.13 -1.00
N SER A 567 4.05 6.89 -0.64
CA SER A 567 4.12 5.75 -1.56
C SER A 567 2.79 5.00 -1.67
N LEU A 568 1.98 5.07 -0.62
CA LEU A 568 0.66 4.45 -0.51
C LEU A 568 -0.36 5.49 -0.05
N VAL A 569 -1.62 5.33 -0.46
CA VAL A 569 -2.74 6.19 -0.04
C VAL A 569 -3.89 5.30 0.45
N LEU A 570 -4.39 5.54 1.65
CA LEU A 570 -5.53 4.83 2.24
C LEU A 570 -6.83 5.48 1.78
N LEU A 571 -7.63 4.78 1.00
CA LEU A 571 -8.88 5.34 0.46
C LEU A 571 -10.00 5.49 1.50
N ASP A 572 -9.91 4.72 2.59
CA ASP A 572 -10.89 4.69 3.70
C ASP A 572 -10.37 5.32 4.99
N ASP A 573 -9.15 5.82 4.97
CA ASP A 573 -8.45 6.38 6.14
C ASP A 573 -8.43 5.41 7.35
N ASP A 574 -8.45 4.08 7.13
CA ASP A 574 -8.52 3.07 8.18
C ASP A 574 -7.15 2.41 8.41
N PHE A 575 -6.72 2.38 9.68
CA PHE A 575 -5.49 1.72 10.11
C PHE A 575 -5.44 0.22 9.76
N THR A 576 -6.59 -0.47 9.79
CA THR A 576 -6.70 -1.91 9.46
C THR A 576 -6.30 -2.20 8.01
N SER A 577 -6.54 -1.24 7.12
CA SER A 577 -6.14 -1.35 5.71
C SER A 577 -4.63 -1.38 5.54
N ILE A 578 -3.86 -0.72 6.44
CA ILE A 578 -2.39 -0.80 6.47
C ILE A 578 -1.94 -2.23 6.82
N VAL A 579 -2.54 -2.82 7.86
CA VAL A 579 -2.20 -4.18 8.30
C VAL A 579 -2.52 -5.20 7.22
N THR A 580 -3.67 -5.03 6.56
CA THR A 580 -4.05 -5.84 5.39
C THR A 580 -3.06 -5.70 4.25
N ALA A 581 -2.58 -4.49 3.98
CA ALA A 581 -1.58 -4.24 2.94
C ALA A 581 -0.22 -4.88 3.28
N ILE A 582 0.22 -4.85 4.55
CA ILE A 582 1.43 -5.56 5.01
C ILE A 582 1.28 -7.07 4.77
N ARG A 583 0.14 -7.66 5.14
CA ARG A 583 -0.19 -9.07 4.90
C ARG A 583 -0.11 -9.42 3.42
N LEU A 584 -0.72 -8.61 2.55
CA LEU A 584 -0.66 -8.78 1.11
C LEU A 584 0.76 -8.63 0.56
N GLY A 585 1.55 -7.67 1.04
CA GLY A 585 2.95 -7.50 0.68
C GLY A 585 3.79 -8.74 0.99
N ARG A 586 3.61 -9.34 2.16
CA ARG A 586 4.25 -10.61 2.56
C ARG A 586 3.84 -11.77 1.66
N ARG A 587 2.54 -11.91 1.38
CA ARG A 587 2.02 -12.93 0.46
C ARG A 587 2.62 -12.80 -0.94
N ILE A 588 2.66 -11.58 -1.49
CA ILE A 588 3.23 -11.32 -2.82
C ILE A 588 4.70 -11.75 -2.87
N TYR A 589 5.47 -11.38 -1.86
CA TYR A 589 6.88 -11.75 -1.78
C TYR A 589 7.09 -13.27 -1.64
N ASP A 590 6.30 -13.95 -0.80
CA ASP A 590 6.35 -15.41 -0.64
C ASP A 590 6.05 -16.12 -1.94
N ASN A 591 5.00 -15.70 -2.63
CA ASN A 591 4.60 -16.30 -3.88
C ASN A 591 5.62 -16.01 -5.00
N LEU A 592 6.24 -14.82 -5.00
CA LEU A 592 7.36 -14.51 -5.89
C LEU A 592 8.54 -15.46 -5.65
N ARG A 593 8.90 -15.74 -4.38
CA ARG A 593 9.95 -16.71 -4.04
C ARG A 593 9.62 -18.12 -4.54
N LYS A 594 8.36 -18.56 -4.39
CA LYS A 594 7.90 -19.87 -4.89
C LYS A 594 8.06 -19.98 -6.40
N ALA A 595 7.68 -18.95 -7.15
CA ALA A 595 7.87 -18.88 -8.59
C ALA A 595 9.35 -18.94 -8.96
N MET A 596 10.21 -18.18 -8.27
CA MET A 596 11.65 -18.17 -8.51
C MET A 596 12.31 -19.53 -8.20
N ALA A 597 11.87 -20.24 -7.14
CA ALA A 597 12.32 -21.58 -6.83
C ALA A 597 12.00 -22.57 -7.95
N TYR A 598 10.78 -22.50 -8.45
CA TYR A 598 10.31 -23.33 -9.55
C TYR A 598 11.08 -23.06 -10.83
N ILE A 599 11.29 -21.80 -11.23
CA ILE A 599 12.05 -21.41 -12.42
C ILE A 599 13.47 -22.01 -12.35
N LEU A 600 14.17 -21.82 -11.22
CA LEU A 600 15.50 -22.40 -11.06
C LEU A 600 15.51 -23.94 -11.14
N ALA A 601 14.51 -24.59 -10.53
CA ALA A 601 14.43 -26.04 -10.49
C ALA A 601 14.13 -26.64 -11.88
N VAL A 602 13.23 -26.05 -12.65
CA VAL A 602 12.76 -26.59 -13.94
C VAL A 602 13.80 -26.45 -15.05
N HIS A 603 14.66 -25.42 -15.01
CA HIS A 603 15.68 -25.21 -16.03
C HIS A 603 16.85 -26.22 -15.92
N VAL A 604 17.12 -26.79 -14.73
CA VAL A 604 18.20 -27.77 -14.56
C VAL A 604 17.99 -29.03 -15.39
N PRO A 605 16.83 -29.73 -15.31
CA PRO A 605 16.61 -30.92 -16.14
C PRO A 605 16.51 -30.59 -17.63
N ILE A 606 15.96 -29.46 -18.02
CA ILE A 606 15.83 -29.03 -19.41
C ILE A 606 17.25 -28.83 -20.02
N ALA A 607 18.07 -28.01 -19.35
CA ALA A 607 19.45 -27.77 -19.77
C ALA A 607 20.32 -29.03 -19.72
N GLY A 608 20.15 -29.84 -18.66
CA GLY A 608 20.89 -31.08 -18.49
C GLY A 608 20.57 -32.12 -19.57
N LEU A 609 19.28 -32.28 -19.91
CA LEU A 609 18.87 -33.23 -20.98
C LEU A 609 19.22 -32.73 -22.39
N ALA A 610 19.43 -31.41 -22.57
CA ALA A 610 20.01 -30.88 -23.80
C ALA A 610 21.53 -31.10 -23.88
N LEU A 611 22.24 -31.08 -22.75
CA LEU A 611 23.70 -31.15 -22.67
C LEU A 611 24.23 -32.62 -22.56
N ILE A 612 23.61 -33.48 -21.74
CA ILE A 612 24.05 -34.85 -21.47
C ILE A 612 24.21 -35.69 -22.76
N PRO A 613 23.26 -35.71 -23.72
CA PRO A 613 23.42 -36.42 -24.97
C PRO A 613 24.65 -36.01 -25.77
N LEU A 614 24.98 -34.70 -25.75
CA LEU A 614 26.15 -34.14 -26.41
C LEU A 614 27.46 -34.65 -25.78
N LEU A 615 27.52 -34.72 -24.45
CA LEU A 615 28.72 -35.13 -23.72
C LEU A 615 28.99 -36.66 -23.80
N PHE A 616 27.92 -37.45 -23.81
CA PHE A 616 28.04 -38.93 -23.74
C PHE A 616 27.76 -39.65 -25.06
N GLY A 617 27.62 -38.94 -26.17
CA GLY A 617 27.36 -39.49 -27.48
C GLY A 617 26.00 -40.16 -27.64
N LEU A 618 25.02 -39.77 -26.81
CA LEU A 618 23.64 -40.28 -26.87
C LEU A 618 22.83 -39.58 -27.98
N PRO A 619 21.71 -40.15 -28.43
CA PRO A 619 20.75 -39.45 -29.31
C PRO A 619 20.21 -38.19 -28.65
N LEU A 620 19.93 -37.17 -29.48
CA LEU A 620 19.36 -35.89 -28.97
C LEU A 620 17.98 -36.15 -28.39
N VAL A 621 17.77 -35.65 -27.15
CA VAL A 621 16.49 -35.69 -26.48
C VAL A 621 15.62 -34.53 -26.93
N PHE A 622 16.19 -33.32 -27.06
CA PHE A 622 15.45 -32.10 -27.34
C PHE A 622 15.88 -31.45 -28.65
N TRP A 623 14.87 -31.02 -29.38
CA TRP A 623 14.94 -30.10 -30.51
C TRP A 623 14.37 -28.73 -30.08
N PRO A 624 14.58 -27.65 -30.83
CA PRO A 624 14.05 -26.31 -30.47
C PRO A 624 12.54 -26.30 -30.18
N LEU A 625 11.76 -27.11 -30.90
CA LEU A 625 10.32 -27.24 -30.72
C LEU A 625 9.93 -27.79 -29.31
N HIS A 626 10.69 -28.76 -28.80
CA HIS A 626 10.44 -29.28 -27.45
C HIS A 626 10.65 -28.20 -26.37
N ILE A 627 11.71 -27.40 -26.53
CA ILE A 627 12.00 -26.30 -25.58
C ILE A 627 10.91 -25.25 -25.67
N ALA A 628 10.51 -24.87 -26.89
CA ALA A 628 9.41 -23.90 -27.06
C ALA A 628 8.10 -24.35 -26.39
N PHE A 629 7.78 -25.64 -26.46
CA PHE A 629 6.62 -26.21 -25.76
C PHE A 629 6.78 -26.12 -24.25
N LEU A 630 7.95 -26.51 -23.71
CA LEU A 630 8.19 -26.45 -22.26
C LEU A 630 8.07 -25.03 -21.72
N GLU A 631 8.62 -24.05 -22.42
CA GLU A 631 8.49 -22.61 -22.08
C GLU A 631 7.03 -22.15 -22.07
N MET A 632 6.25 -22.55 -23.08
CA MET A 632 4.84 -22.24 -23.14
C MET A 632 4.03 -22.80 -21.95
N VAL A 633 4.52 -23.86 -21.31
CA VAL A 633 3.92 -24.42 -20.08
C VAL A 633 4.45 -23.71 -18.82
N ILE A 634 5.76 -23.39 -18.78
CA ILE A 634 6.43 -22.80 -17.62
C ILE A 634 5.91 -21.39 -17.36
N ASP A 635 5.76 -20.56 -18.38
CA ASP A 635 5.32 -19.17 -18.26
C ASP A 635 3.97 -19.00 -17.55
N PRO A 636 2.87 -19.69 -17.93
CA PRO A 636 1.60 -19.60 -17.22
C PRO A 636 1.69 -20.14 -15.78
N VAL A 637 2.50 -21.18 -15.53
CA VAL A 637 2.73 -21.69 -14.16
C VAL A 637 3.33 -20.59 -13.30
N CYS A 638 4.39 -19.95 -13.78
CA CYS A 638 5.10 -18.92 -13.02
C CYS A 638 4.25 -17.66 -12.82
N SER A 639 3.61 -17.17 -13.88
CA SER A 639 2.92 -15.89 -13.87
C SER A 639 1.49 -15.94 -13.34
N ILE A 640 0.79 -17.07 -13.42
CA ILE A 640 -0.62 -17.19 -13.05
C ILE A 640 -0.79 -18.08 -11.81
N VAL A 641 -0.19 -19.31 -11.81
CA VAL A 641 -0.44 -20.27 -10.72
C VAL A 641 0.15 -19.79 -9.41
N PHE A 642 1.42 -19.38 -9.40
CA PHE A 642 2.08 -18.92 -8.18
C PHE A 642 1.57 -17.53 -7.74
N GLU A 643 1.16 -16.67 -8.68
CA GLU A 643 0.54 -15.40 -8.35
C GLU A 643 -0.81 -15.57 -7.64
N ALA A 644 -1.61 -16.55 -8.10
CA ALA A 644 -2.93 -16.84 -7.53
C ALA A 644 -2.85 -17.56 -6.17
N GLU A 645 -1.69 -18.07 -5.76
CA GLU A 645 -1.54 -18.86 -4.54
C GLU A 645 -1.96 -18.07 -3.29
N GLY A 646 -2.67 -18.73 -2.38
CA GLY A 646 -3.12 -18.15 -1.11
C GLY A 646 -1.97 -17.81 -0.16
N GLU A 647 -2.28 -17.09 0.90
CA GLU A 647 -1.32 -16.81 1.97
C GLU A 647 -0.96 -18.07 2.77
N GLU A 648 0.27 -18.12 3.31
CA GLU A 648 0.65 -19.16 4.25
C GLU A 648 0.02 -18.89 5.62
N GLY A 649 -0.28 -19.96 6.38
CA GLY A 649 -0.95 -19.83 7.69
C GLY A 649 -0.14 -19.09 8.75
N ASP A 650 1.13 -18.88 8.53
CA ASP A 650 2.07 -18.19 9.43
C ASP A 650 2.45 -16.78 8.96
N THR A 651 1.89 -16.28 7.86
CA THR A 651 2.27 -15.00 7.23
C THR A 651 2.29 -13.83 8.21
N MET A 652 1.31 -13.76 9.13
CA MET A 652 1.23 -12.73 10.18
C MET A 652 1.64 -13.24 11.57
N ARG A 653 2.36 -14.38 11.64
CA ARG A 653 2.87 -14.98 12.89
C ARG A 653 4.39 -15.11 12.90
N ARG A 654 5.06 -14.65 11.86
CA ARG A 654 6.51 -14.64 11.73
C ARG A 654 7.03 -13.19 11.68
N PRO A 655 8.30 -12.96 12.12
CA PRO A 655 8.91 -11.65 12.01
C PRO A 655 9.06 -11.21 10.55
N PRO A 656 9.22 -9.90 10.29
CA PRO A 656 9.55 -9.38 8.98
C PRO A 656 10.86 -9.96 8.46
N ARG A 657 10.96 -10.10 7.13
CA ARG A 657 12.20 -10.51 6.49
C ARG A 657 13.27 -9.41 6.58
N ASP A 658 14.53 -9.79 6.59
CA ASP A 658 15.63 -8.85 6.41
C ASP A 658 15.67 -8.38 4.93
N PRO A 659 15.54 -7.06 4.65
CA PRO A 659 15.59 -6.53 3.30
C PRO A 659 16.98 -6.64 2.64
N ALA A 660 18.05 -6.90 3.40
CA ALA A 660 19.40 -7.10 2.90
C ALA A 660 19.58 -8.50 2.25
N VAL A 661 18.77 -9.47 2.66
CA VAL A 661 18.83 -10.84 2.10
C VAL A 661 18.29 -10.82 0.66
N PRO A 662 19.11 -11.24 -0.33
CA PRO A 662 18.66 -11.28 -1.71
C PRO A 662 17.54 -12.31 -1.91
N LEU A 663 16.68 -12.06 -2.91
CA LEU A 663 15.56 -12.94 -3.26
C LEU A 663 16.02 -14.39 -3.48
N LEU A 664 17.18 -14.57 -4.10
CA LEU A 664 17.86 -15.84 -4.32
C LEU A 664 19.05 -15.99 -3.34
N ALA A 665 18.76 -16.15 -2.05
CA ALA A 665 19.78 -16.50 -1.07
C ALA A 665 20.44 -17.86 -1.42
N ALA A 666 21.71 -18.05 -1.07
CA ALA A 666 22.48 -19.21 -1.48
C ALA A 666 21.81 -20.54 -1.09
N GLY A 667 21.31 -20.66 0.14
CA GLY A 667 20.62 -21.89 0.59
C GLY A 667 19.34 -22.18 -0.20
N PHE A 668 18.61 -21.13 -0.57
CA PHE A 668 17.41 -21.24 -1.39
C PHE A 668 17.74 -21.66 -2.84
N ALA A 669 18.75 -21.05 -3.44
CA ALA A 669 19.22 -21.41 -4.78
C ALA A 669 19.72 -22.87 -4.83
N VAL A 670 20.55 -23.28 -3.85
CA VAL A 670 21.04 -24.68 -3.75
C VAL A 670 19.87 -25.65 -3.63
N TRP A 671 18.87 -25.38 -2.81
CA TRP A 671 17.70 -26.24 -2.69
C TRP A 671 16.92 -26.37 -4.01
N SER A 672 16.72 -25.26 -4.72
CA SER A 672 16.05 -25.28 -6.03
C SER A 672 16.85 -26.06 -7.08
N LEU A 673 18.19 -25.90 -7.12
CA LEU A 673 19.06 -26.64 -8.00
C LEU A 673 19.08 -28.16 -7.69
N LEU A 674 19.04 -28.54 -6.41
CA LEU A 674 18.94 -29.95 -5.98
C LEU A 674 17.62 -30.58 -6.43
N GLN A 675 16.49 -29.84 -6.36
CA GLN A 675 15.21 -30.31 -6.90
C GLN A 675 15.33 -30.60 -8.39
N GLY A 676 15.91 -29.68 -9.16
CA GLY A 676 16.13 -29.85 -10.59
C GLY A 676 17.10 -30.98 -10.92
N ALA A 677 18.18 -31.14 -10.14
CA ALA A 677 19.13 -32.22 -10.31
C ALA A 677 18.51 -33.60 -10.07
N LEU A 678 17.59 -33.71 -9.09
CA LEU A 678 16.84 -34.94 -8.86
C LEU A 678 15.98 -35.32 -10.07
N VAL A 679 15.25 -34.33 -10.62
CA VAL A 679 14.44 -34.53 -11.84
C VAL A 679 15.32 -34.91 -13.01
N LEU A 680 16.45 -34.21 -13.20
CA LEU A 680 17.43 -34.54 -14.24
C LEU A 680 17.91 -35.97 -14.12
N GLY A 681 18.36 -36.42 -12.94
CA GLY A 681 18.83 -37.77 -12.69
C GLY A 681 17.79 -38.84 -13.00
N LEU A 682 16.52 -38.57 -12.60
CA LEU A 682 15.43 -39.50 -12.85
C LEU A 682 15.10 -39.61 -14.35
N VAL A 683 14.91 -38.48 -15.03
CA VAL A 683 14.51 -38.46 -16.45
C VAL A 683 15.66 -38.95 -17.36
N ALA A 684 16.90 -38.50 -17.08
CA ALA A 684 18.08 -38.99 -17.80
C ALA A 684 18.29 -40.50 -17.58
N GLY A 685 18.09 -40.99 -16.36
CA GLY A 685 18.13 -42.43 -16.04
C GLY A 685 17.09 -43.23 -16.80
N LEU A 686 15.84 -42.73 -16.88
CA LEU A 686 14.78 -43.34 -17.69
C LEU A 686 15.15 -43.38 -19.17
N PHE A 687 15.67 -42.27 -19.70
CA PHE A 687 16.10 -42.18 -21.10
C PHE A 687 17.20 -43.23 -21.43
N VAL A 688 18.24 -43.27 -20.61
CA VAL A 688 19.36 -44.25 -20.78
C VAL A 688 18.85 -45.66 -20.61
N MET A 689 17.93 -45.90 -19.66
CA MET A 689 17.36 -47.26 -19.47
C MET A 689 16.51 -47.70 -20.68
N ALA A 690 15.71 -46.78 -21.22
CA ALA A 690 14.92 -47.05 -22.43
C ALA A 690 15.83 -47.41 -23.63
N LEU A 691 16.92 -46.65 -23.84
CA LEU A 691 17.91 -46.98 -24.88
C LEU A 691 18.59 -48.32 -24.64
N ARG A 692 18.91 -48.70 -23.40
CA ARG A 692 19.51 -50.02 -23.04
C ARG A 692 18.53 -51.17 -23.24
N GLN A 693 17.24 -50.92 -23.19
CA GLN A 693 16.18 -51.89 -23.49
C GLN A 693 15.86 -51.96 -24.98
N GLU A 694 16.72 -51.37 -25.82
CA GLU A 694 16.59 -51.33 -27.28
C GLU A 694 15.30 -50.67 -27.78
N LEU A 695 14.68 -49.80 -26.99
CA LEU A 695 13.58 -49.00 -27.49
C LEU A 695 14.07 -48.10 -28.64
N PRO A 696 13.25 -47.90 -29.69
CA PRO A 696 13.56 -46.95 -30.73
C PRO A 696 13.81 -45.54 -30.18
N GLU A 697 14.77 -44.80 -30.74
CA GLU A 697 15.10 -43.44 -30.28
C GLU A 697 13.87 -42.50 -30.18
N PRO A 698 12.92 -42.52 -31.14
CA PRO A 698 11.72 -41.68 -31.04
C PRO A 698 10.81 -42.05 -29.85
N ASP A 699 10.73 -43.36 -29.49
CA ASP A 699 9.93 -43.84 -28.35
C ASP A 699 10.59 -43.43 -27.02
N ALA A 700 11.93 -43.65 -26.93
CA ALA A 700 12.70 -43.23 -25.75
C ALA A 700 12.63 -41.71 -25.53
N ARG A 701 12.64 -40.91 -26.61
CA ARG A 701 12.48 -39.47 -26.55
C ARG A 701 11.08 -39.07 -26.06
N ALA A 702 10.04 -39.71 -26.59
CA ALA A 702 8.66 -39.47 -26.19
C ALA A 702 8.46 -39.78 -24.70
N LEU A 703 8.99 -40.90 -24.21
CA LEU A 703 8.96 -41.32 -22.80
C LEU A 703 9.68 -40.30 -21.92
N ALA A 704 10.89 -39.88 -22.26
CA ALA A 704 11.67 -38.93 -21.50
C ALA A 704 10.97 -37.54 -21.43
N PHE A 705 10.39 -37.12 -22.54
CA PHE A 705 9.66 -35.85 -22.60
C PHE A 705 8.37 -35.87 -21.74
N ALA A 706 7.58 -36.93 -21.85
CA ALA A 706 6.37 -37.11 -21.05
C ALA A 706 6.71 -37.22 -19.54
N ALA A 707 7.78 -37.93 -19.19
CA ALA A 707 8.28 -38.02 -17.83
C ALA A 707 8.74 -36.65 -17.28
N LEU A 708 9.41 -35.85 -18.11
CA LEU A 708 9.83 -34.49 -17.72
C LEU A 708 8.63 -33.58 -17.47
N VAL A 709 7.62 -33.59 -18.35
CA VAL A 709 6.40 -32.78 -18.15
C VAL A 709 5.68 -33.22 -16.87
N ALA A 710 5.54 -34.49 -16.60
CA ALA A 710 4.95 -35.03 -15.37
C ALA A 710 5.76 -34.62 -14.13
N ALA A 711 7.09 -34.68 -14.20
CA ALA A 711 7.98 -34.25 -13.13
C ALA A 711 7.91 -32.73 -12.87
N ASN A 712 7.82 -31.93 -13.93
CA ASN A 712 7.66 -30.49 -13.81
C ASN A 712 6.31 -30.12 -13.13
N LEU A 713 5.23 -30.82 -13.42
CA LEU A 713 3.96 -30.68 -12.67
C LEU A 713 4.13 -31.09 -11.21
N GLY A 714 4.92 -32.14 -10.93
CA GLY A 714 5.31 -32.52 -9.57
C GLY A 714 6.07 -31.38 -8.86
N LEU A 715 7.02 -30.71 -9.54
CA LEU A 715 7.77 -29.55 -9.02
C LEU A 715 6.86 -28.37 -8.69
N VAL A 716 5.82 -28.11 -9.51
CA VAL A 716 4.81 -27.06 -9.20
C VAL A 716 4.18 -27.37 -7.84
N LEU A 717 3.70 -28.60 -7.63
CA LEU A 717 3.03 -28.99 -6.39
C LEU A 717 3.95 -28.89 -5.17
N VAL A 718 5.22 -29.28 -5.31
CA VAL A 718 6.23 -29.20 -4.24
C VAL A 718 6.53 -27.74 -3.86
N ASN A 719 6.61 -26.83 -4.84
CA ASN A 719 6.97 -25.43 -4.62
C ASN A 719 5.79 -24.54 -4.22
N ARG A 720 4.55 -25.02 -4.20
CA ARG A 720 3.38 -24.28 -3.72
C ARG A 720 3.44 -23.91 -2.24
N THR A 721 4.13 -24.73 -1.43
CA THR A 721 4.21 -24.52 0.02
C THR A 721 5.65 -24.58 0.51
N HIS A 722 6.02 -23.68 1.43
CA HIS A 722 7.38 -23.71 2.00
C HIS A 722 7.54 -24.71 3.14
N GLY A 723 6.53 -24.93 3.97
CA GLY A 723 6.66 -25.78 5.16
C GLY A 723 5.54 -26.79 5.39
N ALA A 724 4.45 -26.76 4.62
CA ALA A 724 3.34 -27.68 4.75
C ALA A 724 3.52 -28.90 3.83
N SER A 725 2.97 -30.06 4.25
CA SER A 725 2.88 -31.23 3.39
C SER A 725 2.12 -30.93 2.10
N VAL A 726 2.50 -31.53 0.98
CA VAL A 726 1.76 -31.44 -0.30
C VAL A 726 0.30 -31.83 -0.13
N LEU A 727 -0.04 -32.77 0.77
CA LEU A 727 -1.43 -33.12 1.09
C LEU A 727 -2.21 -31.92 1.63
N ALA A 728 -1.60 -31.08 2.47
CA ALA A 728 -2.22 -29.84 2.95
C ALA A 728 -2.35 -28.79 1.84
N ALA A 729 -1.48 -28.82 0.85
CA ALA A 729 -1.53 -27.94 -0.33
C ALA A 729 -2.71 -28.29 -1.25
N PHE A 730 -3.11 -29.57 -1.36
CA PHE A 730 -4.32 -29.98 -2.11
C PHE A 730 -5.61 -29.40 -1.53
N GLY A 731 -5.67 -29.17 -0.22
CA GLY A 731 -6.83 -28.53 0.44
C GLY A 731 -6.97 -27.04 0.12
N ARG A 732 -5.96 -26.40 -0.46
CA ARG A 732 -6.00 -24.98 -0.83
C ARG A 732 -6.51 -24.79 -2.25
N SER A 733 -7.60 -24.06 -2.40
CA SER A 733 -8.21 -23.78 -3.70
C SER A 733 -7.29 -22.91 -4.56
N ASN A 734 -6.87 -23.42 -5.70
CA ASN A 734 -6.18 -22.67 -6.75
C ASN A 734 -6.70 -23.11 -8.12
N PRO A 735 -7.78 -22.46 -8.63
CA PRO A 735 -8.37 -22.81 -9.93
C PRO A 735 -7.37 -22.68 -11.09
N ALA A 736 -6.44 -21.72 -11.00
CA ALA A 736 -5.41 -21.50 -12.02
C ALA A 736 -4.48 -22.70 -12.17
N LEU A 737 -4.12 -23.34 -11.05
CA LEU A 737 -3.31 -24.58 -11.08
C LEU A 737 -4.03 -25.66 -11.90
N TRP A 738 -5.28 -25.94 -11.59
CA TRP A 738 -6.02 -27.00 -12.28
C TRP A 738 -6.24 -26.70 -13.74
N ALA A 739 -6.48 -25.43 -14.09
CA ALA A 739 -6.58 -25.00 -15.47
C ALA A 739 -5.27 -25.29 -16.24
N VAL A 740 -4.12 -24.91 -15.67
CA VAL A 740 -2.81 -25.16 -16.29
C VAL A 740 -2.51 -26.67 -16.37
N VAL A 741 -2.73 -27.43 -15.30
CA VAL A 741 -2.49 -28.90 -15.28
C VAL A 741 -3.33 -29.61 -16.33
N VAL A 742 -4.64 -29.32 -16.41
CA VAL A 742 -5.55 -29.94 -17.38
C VAL A 742 -5.17 -29.54 -18.81
N THR A 743 -4.87 -28.26 -19.04
CA THR A 743 -4.47 -27.78 -20.38
C THR A 743 -3.16 -28.43 -20.81
N THR A 744 -2.15 -28.46 -19.94
CA THR A 744 -0.85 -29.12 -20.22
C THR A 744 -1.03 -30.62 -20.52
N ALA A 745 -1.80 -31.33 -19.68
CA ALA A 745 -2.09 -32.73 -19.89
C ALA A 745 -2.84 -33.00 -21.20
N ALA A 746 -3.83 -32.14 -21.55
CA ALA A 746 -4.59 -32.26 -22.79
C ALA A 746 -3.69 -32.03 -24.02
N ILE A 747 -2.84 -30.98 -23.99
CA ILE A 747 -1.91 -30.73 -25.11
C ILE A 747 -0.89 -31.88 -25.24
N LEU A 748 -0.33 -32.35 -24.14
CA LEU A 748 0.60 -33.51 -24.15
C LEU A 748 -0.09 -34.76 -24.72
N ALA A 749 -1.33 -35.03 -24.32
CA ALA A 749 -2.11 -36.15 -24.82
C ALA A 749 -2.33 -36.03 -26.34
N VAL A 750 -2.64 -34.84 -26.86
CA VAL A 750 -2.74 -34.60 -28.31
C VAL A 750 -1.41 -34.85 -29.01
N ILE A 751 -0.29 -34.36 -28.48
CA ILE A 751 1.05 -34.53 -29.08
C ILE A 751 1.45 -36.00 -29.14
N VAL A 752 1.11 -36.78 -28.12
CA VAL A 752 1.48 -38.21 -28.04
C VAL A 752 0.53 -39.10 -28.82
N ALA A 753 -0.77 -38.77 -28.87
CA ALA A 753 -1.78 -39.62 -29.49
C ALA A 753 -1.98 -39.35 -30.98
N TRP A 754 -1.89 -38.06 -31.42
CA TRP A 754 -2.18 -37.69 -32.80
C TRP A 754 -0.94 -37.85 -33.69
N PRO A 755 -0.98 -38.76 -34.74
CA PRO A 755 0.19 -39.08 -35.55
C PRO A 755 0.88 -37.87 -36.20
N PRO A 756 0.20 -36.87 -36.80
CA PRO A 756 0.86 -35.67 -37.34
C PRO A 756 1.63 -34.85 -36.28
N ALA A 757 1.03 -34.67 -35.11
CA ALA A 757 1.70 -33.92 -34.02
C ALA A 757 2.91 -34.72 -33.49
N ARG A 758 2.75 -36.03 -33.36
CA ARG A 758 3.82 -36.94 -32.93
C ARG A 758 5.02 -36.90 -33.90
N GLY A 759 4.75 -36.91 -35.22
CA GLY A 759 5.78 -36.78 -36.25
C GLY A 759 6.54 -35.44 -36.15
N LEU A 760 5.82 -34.37 -35.87
CA LEU A 760 6.37 -33.02 -35.72
C LEU A 760 7.33 -32.91 -34.52
N PHE A 761 7.02 -33.63 -33.42
CA PHE A 761 7.87 -33.69 -32.24
C PHE A 761 8.92 -34.81 -32.31
N HIS A 762 9.07 -35.48 -33.44
CA HIS A 762 9.94 -36.65 -33.58
C HIS A 762 9.73 -37.71 -32.49
N PHE A 763 8.48 -37.91 -32.09
CA PHE A 763 8.08 -38.89 -31.09
C PHE A 763 7.61 -40.17 -31.76
N GLY A 764 7.92 -41.29 -31.11
CA GLY A 764 7.34 -42.57 -31.45
C GLY A 764 6.06 -42.87 -30.66
N PRO A 765 5.38 -43.96 -30.92
CA PRO A 765 4.17 -44.33 -30.21
C PRO A 765 4.49 -44.75 -28.75
N LEU A 766 3.78 -44.14 -27.77
CA LEU A 766 3.85 -44.56 -26.40
C LEU A 766 2.75 -45.58 -26.08
N HIS A 767 3.13 -46.66 -25.40
CA HIS A 767 2.20 -47.67 -24.92
C HIS A 767 1.66 -47.29 -23.52
N GLY A 768 0.64 -47.98 -23.05
CA GLY A 768 0.05 -47.73 -21.72
C GLY A 768 1.04 -47.85 -20.56
N ASN A 769 2.00 -48.79 -20.69
CA ASN A 769 3.06 -48.98 -19.70
C ASN A 769 4.03 -47.76 -19.66
N ASP A 770 4.36 -47.21 -20.83
CA ASP A 770 5.26 -46.07 -20.92
C ASP A 770 4.61 -44.83 -20.32
N LEU A 771 3.32 -44.65 -20.55
CA LEU A 771 2.54 -43.58 -19.90
C LEU A 771 2.46 -43.75 -18.38
N ALA A 772 2.31 -45.01 -17.90
CA ALA A 772 2.34 -45.32 -16.48
C ALA A 772 3.69 -44.98 -15.84
N VAL A 773 4.81 -45.29 -16.55
CA VAL A 773 6.17 -44.93 -16.12
C VAL A 773 6.37 -43.43 -16.10
N ALA A 774 5.93 -42.74 -17.14
CA ALA A 774 6.01 -41.26 -17.20
C ALA A 774 5.24 -40.61 -16.05
N LEU A 775 3.99 -41.00 -15.79
CA LEU A 775 3.18 -40.48 -14.67
C LEU A 775 3.79 -40.89 -13.32
N GLY A 776 4.25 -42.13 -13.21
CA GLY A 776 4.94 -42.66 -12.03
C GLY A 776 6.20 -41.84 -11.68
N SER A 777 6.92 -41.34 -12.69
CA SER A 777 8.07 -40.47 -12.48
C SER A 777 7.71 -39.15 -11.83
N GLY A 778 6.61 -38.51 -12.24
CA GLY A 778 6.10 -37.29 -11.60
C GLY A 778 5.70 -37.52 -10.13
N ILE A 779 5.04 -38.62 -9.83
CA ILE A 779 4.71 -39.05 -8.46
C ILE A 779 5.97 -39.33 -7.66
N ALA A 780 6.96 -40.03 -8.24
CA ALA A 780 8.21 -40.32 -7.57
C ALA A 780 8.98 -39.05 -7.21
N VAL A 781 9.08 -38.07 -8.13
CA VAL A 781 9.66 -36.73 -7.86
C VAL A 781 8.96 -36.06 -6.68
N LEU A 782 7.63 -36.04 -6.68
CA LEU A 782 6.84 -35.46 -5.61
C LEU A 782 7.13 -36.12 -4.26
N LEU A 783 7.11 -37.45 -4.19
CA LEU A 783 7.36 -38.21 -2.96
C LEU A 783 8.80 -38.05 -2.45
N LEU A 784 9.79 -38.11 -3.35
CA LEU A 784 11.21 -37.98 -3.02
C LEU A 784 11.52 -36.57 -2.50
N LEU A 785 10.97 -35.53 -3.12
CA LEU A 785 11.17 -34.17 -2.69
C LEU A 785 10.45 -33.87 -1.37
N GLU A 786 9.25 -34.43 -1.16
CA GLU A 786 8.57 -34.33 0.14
C GLU A 786 9.34 -35.02 1.26
N LEU A 787 9.92 -36.21 0.96
CA LEU A 787 10.78 -36.90 1.90
C LEU A 787 12.06 -36.09 2.18
N ALA A 788 12.67 -35.53 1.15
CA ALA A 788 13.86 -34.69 1.28
C ALA A 788 13.56 -33.42 2.11
N LYS A 789 12.41 -32.77 1.91
CA LYS A 789 11.96 -31.64 2.77
C LYS A 789 11.89 -32.04 4.24
N LYS A 790 11.31 -33.19 4.55
CA LYS A 790 11.18 -33.68 5.93
C LYS A 790 12.52 -34.02 6.57
N LEU A 791 13.45 -34.61 5.79
CA LEU A 791 14.77 -35.02 6.28
C LEU A 791 15.76 -33.86 6.44
N LEU A 792 15.74 -32.90 5.51
CA LEU A 792 16.67 -31.77 5.51
C LEU A 792 16.19 -30.63 6.38
N HIS A 793 14.88 -30.56 6.70
CA HIS A 793 14.29 -29.52 7.54
C HIS A 793 13.49 -30.07 8.74
N PRO A 794 14.02 -31.02 9.54
CA PRO A 794 13.27 -31.66 10.62
C PRO A 794 12.90 -30.75 11.79
N ALA A 795 13.47 -29.53 11.90
CA ALA A 795 13.31 -28.67 13.06
C ALA A 795 13.22 -27.16 12.79
N ARG A 796 13.25 -26.71 11.55
CA ARG A 796 13.17 -25.26 11.28
C ARG A 796 11.72 -24.80 11.13
N ARG A 797 11.07 -24.58 12.27
CA ARG A 797 10.05 -23.52 12.43
C ARG A 797 10.68 -22.12 12.34
N VAL A 798 11.91 -22.01 11.86
CA VAL A 798 12.66 -20.75 11.67
C VAL A 798 12.73 -20.48 10.17
N PRO A 799 12.49 -19.25 9.72
CA PRO A 799 12.50 -18.90 8.30
C PRO A 799 13.86 -19.16 7.63
N PHE A 800 13.84 -19.42 6.32
CA PHE A 800 15.02 -19.56 5.45
C PHE A 800 15.92 -18.31 5.35
N ASP A 801 15.88 -17.42 6.30
CA ASP A 801 16.55 -16.11 6.30
C ASP A 801 17.73 -16.07 7.31
N THR A 802 18.65 -17.02 7.21
CA THR A 802 20.01 -16.90 7.78
C THR A 802 21.06 -17.06 6.69
#